data_e47c37d8b7ad9b959e7351e4cd5aaf31
#
_entry.id   e47c37d8b7ad9b959e7351e4cd5aaf31
#
_cell.length_a   1.000
_cell.length_b   1.000
_cell.length_c   1.000
_cell.angle_alpha   90.00
_cell.angle_beta   90.00
_cell.angle_gamma   90.00
#
_symmetry.space_group_name_H-M   'P 1'
#
loop_
_entity.id
_entity.type
_entity.pdbx_description
1 polymer ?
#
loop_
_entity_poly.entity_id
_entity_poly.type
_entity_poly.pdbx_seq_one_letter_code
_entity_poly.pdbx_strand_id
1 'polypeptide(L)'
;MNKFLKDIKDLNTIEDSIDLLKSHFDVTDDVQRALEFSIQSHKTQFRKSGEPYVVHPILVATITAYFSNDEHMVIAALLHDVVEDTDTTIETVSEMFGSDVALIVDGLTKIVEIREHELAPSGDNSKLLSSALTFRKMLVAAIDDVRILVVKLCDRLHNMLTLDALSHEKQKRISEETLVVYAPVAHRLGISTIKNLLEDLSFSYLYPEEYRKIDEHMKEYQQKVQLTINDFLSKTRDLIDQNGFEEGVKIFSRIKHYYSIYLKMQRKGVSIDEVLDLYAIRILVEDPIDCYNILGIIHTNYKPLVARFKDYISVPKENGYQTVHTTVFSNSKIFEVQIRTFDMHDIAEFGVAAHWKYKNGGNSSKSPNLNWLQSLASNDASDEEFYDDAKQDLYSEDIIIYSPKGDIFTFPRGATAFDFAYEIHTDVGNYAMEAMINKIKKPLLTQLKNGDIVSIITNNHIIPRCTWQDMVQTTKAKKSIKILCHNRLKHIDDLSSRNIINTIFSRYKDSIVDELKNEDVKNIQKIVYNLDHLKQVKNTIQKHIRDTDGFLARLKVQTLSLKKIRFDNVLIYSNFSINSVSFEHCCHPKFGDDIVALKENKDVTIHHKMCETAYKKMKKNNQMIYTDWVKDKFYRYKMVVSLPNVRGELARLLTYLSVDHEATILLVEYGKDKYASNQYCTIDFEIKDDNKEKVKTFIEQKTKIIEFYLAIDAYK
;
A
#
# COMPACT_ATOMS: atom_id res chain seq x y z
N MET A 1 20.50 24.29 5.16
CA MET A 1 20.40 22.83 5.01
C MET A 1 21.72 22.19 4.56
N ASN A 2 22.25 22.44 3.37
CA ASN A 2 23.48 21.76 2.91
C ASN A 2 24.69 21.91 3.85
N LYS A 3 24.89 23.12 4.44
CA LYS A 3 25.93 23.34 5.45
C LYS A 3 25.66 22.50 6.71
N PHE A 4 24.43 22.53 7.22
CA PHE A 4 23.99 21.76 8.40
C PHE A 4 24.22 20.26 8.22
N LEU A 5 23.85 19.68 7.07
CA LEU A 5 24.06 18.25 6.79
C LEU A 5 25.53 17.90 6.63
N LYS A 6 26.35 18.82 6.11
CA LYS A 6 27.78 18.65 6.05
C LYS A 6 28.39 18.65 7.45
N ASP A 7 28.00 19.63 8.28
CA ASP A 7 28.45 19.71 9.67
C ASP A 7 28.08 18.41 10.41
N ILE A 8 26.84 17.90 10.29
CA ILE A 8 26.40 16.62 10.86
C ILE A 8 27.28 15.44 10.39
N LYS A 9 27.62 15.39 9.10
CA LYS A 9 28.38 14.27 8.54
C LYS A 9 29.85 14.28 8.97
N ASP A 10 30.43 15.46 9.13
CA ASP A 10 31.86 15.64 9.38
C ASP A 10 32.23 15.55 10.88
N LEU A 11 31.23 15.60 11.79
CA LEU A 11 31.44 15.54 13.24
C LEU A 11 31.60 14.10 13.74
N ASN A 12 32.65 13.88 14.55
CA ASN A 12 33.00 12.59 15.11
C ASN A 12 33.46 12.64 16.58
N THR A 13 33.38 13.80 17.23
CA THR A 13 33.70 14.01 18.65
C THR A 13 32.45 14.32 19.46
N ILE A 14 32.44 13.99 20.74
CA ILE A 14 31.32 14.25 21.65
C ILE A 14 31.15 15.75 21.85
N GLU A 15 32.24 16.46 22.10
CA GLU A 15 32.25 17.87 22.38
C GLU A 15 31.66 18.71 21.22
N ASP A 16 32.16 18.50 20.03
CA ASP A 16 31.69 19.23 18.84
C ASP A 16 30.22 18.93 18.54
N SER A 17 29.77 17.66 18.76
CA SER A 17 28.37 17.25 18.57
C SER A 17 27.44 17.93 19.60
N ILE A 18 27.87 18.09 20.84
CA ILE A 18 27.15 18.82 21.88
C ILE A 18 27.06 20.30 21.50
N ASP A 19 28.15 20.91 21.05
CA ASP A 19 28.16 22.30 20.62
C ASP A 19 27.23 22.56 19.45
N LEU A 20 27.16 21.62 18.50
CA LEU A 20 26.20 21.70 17.42
C LEU A 20 24.75 21.58 17.92
N LEU A 21 24.45 20.69 18.87
CA LEU A 21 23.12 20.57 19.48
C LEU A 21 22.74 21.90 20.19
N LYS A 22 23.63 22.45 20.98
CA LYS A 22 23.43 23.74 21.69
C LYS A 22 23.22 24.93 20.73
N SER A 23 23.75 24.85 19.53
CA SER A 23 23.54 25.90 18.51
C SER A 23 22.15 25.84 17.85
N HIS A 24 21.44 24.74 17.98
CA HIS A 24 20.14 24.50 17.36
C HIS A 24 18.98 24.33 18.35
N PHE A 25 19.28 24.13 19.63
CA PHE A 25 18.28 23.93 20.68
C PHE A 25 18.73 24.54 21.99
N ASP A 26 17.79 25.20 22.69
CA ASP A 26 18.01 25.70 24.04
C ASP A 26 18.03 24.51 25.03
N VAL A 27 19.21 24.11 25.45
CA VAL A 27 19.39 22.94 26.32
C VAL A 27 18.89 23.24 27.72
N THR A 28 17.76 22.64 28.07
CA THR A 28 17.17 22.71 29.43
C THR A 28 17.89 21.74 30.36
N ASP A 29 17.56 21.82 31.65
CA ASP A 29 18.13 20.90 32.65
C ASP A 29 17.77 19.45 32.37
N ASP A 30 16.58 19.18 31.81
CA ASP A 30 16.13 17.83 31.47
C ASP A 30 16.87 17.30 30.26
N VAL A 31 17.10 18.11 29.23
CA VAL A 31 17.92 17.74 28.06
C VAL A 31 19.38 17.51 28.48
N GLN A 32 19.90 18.34 29.37
CA GLN A 32 21.27 18.16 29.89
C GLN A 32 21.40 16.83 30.66
N ARG A 33 20.42 16.49 31.52
CA ARG A 33 20.40 15.20 32.24
C ARG A 33 20.31 14.00 31.26
N ALA A 34 19.50 14.11 30.19
CA ALA A 34 19.37 13.07 29.20
C ALA A 34 20.67 12.87 28.38
N LEU A 35 21.36 13.98 28.09
CA LEU A 35 22.66 13.97 27.42
C LEU A 35 23.71 13.27 28.28
N GLU A 36 23.82 13.62 29.55
CA GLU A 36 24.75 13.01 30.51
C GLU A 36 24.44 11.51 30.69
N PHE A 37 23.18 11.16 30.80
CA PHE A 37 22.74 9.78 30.90
C PHE A 37 23.08 8.96 29.64
N SER A 38 22.84 9.50 28.46
CA SER A 38 23.21 8.86 27.18
C SER A 38 24.71 8.64 27.03
N ILE A 39 25.53 9.68 27.42
CA ILE A 39 27.00 9.58 27.40
C ILE A 39 27.49 8.46 28.33
N GLN A 40 26.92 8.38 29.53
CA GLN A 40 27.32 7.37 30.54
C GLN A 40 26.90 5.97 30.10
N SER A 41 25.71 5.81 29.52
CA SER A 41 25.17 4.53 29.07
C SER A 41 25.98 3.93 27.91
N HIS A 42 26.46 4.75 26.98
CA HIS A 42 27.23 4.32 25.80
C HIS A 42 28.76 4.49 25.95
N LYS A 43 29.26 4.71 27.16
CA LYS A 43 30.66 5.05 27.42
C LYS A 43 31.71 4.11 26.83
N THR A 44 31.38 2.82 26.73
CA THR A 44 32.30 1.79 26.23
C THR A 44 32.03 1.38 24.79
N GLN A 45 31.06 1.97 24.15
CA GLN A 45 30.59 1.60 22.82
C GLN A 45 31.20 2.51 21.74
N PHE A 46 31.55 1.91 20.59
CA PHE A 46 32.09 2.62 19.43
C PHE A 46 31.37 2.18 18.16
N ARG A 47 31.18 3.12 17.26
CA ARG A 47 30.66 2.81 15.91
C ARG A 47 31.71 2.11 15.04
N LYS A 48 31.27 1.51 13.93
CA LYS A 48 32.16 0.84 12.96
C LYS A 48 33.14 1.80 12.29
N SER A 49 32.82 3.06 12.23
CA SER A 49 33.64 4.19 11.77
C SER A 49 34.72 4.58 12.76
N GLY A 50 34.64 4.12 14.04
CA GLY A 50 35.63 4.31 15.09
C GLY A 50 35.33 5.43 16.09
N GLU A 51 34.30 6.26 15.86
CA GLU A 51 33.85 7.31 16.79
C GLU A 51 33.08 6.72 17.99
N PRO A 52 33.03 7.42 19.15
CA PRO A 52 32.17 7.04 20.28
C PRO A 52 30.73 6.90 19.85
N TYR A 53 30.05 5.82 20.27
CA TYR A 53 28.68 5.52 19.84
C TYR A 53 27.70 6.68 20.12
N VAL A 54 27.85 7.36 21.26
CA VAL A 54 26.99 8.45 21.73
C VAL A 54 26.96 9.66 20.78
N VAL A 55 27.94 9.83 19.91
CA VAL A 55 27.91 10.86 18.85
C VAL A 55 26.65 10.71 17.98
N HIS A 56 26.22 9.47 17.73
CA HIS A 56 25.02 9.21 16.96
C HIS A 56 23.74 9.76 17.59
N PRO A 57 23.33 9.37 18.81
CA PRO A 57 22.14 9.91 19.43
C PRO A 57 22.20 11.43 19.62
N ILE A 58 23.37 12.03 19.87
CA ILE A 58 23.51 13.50 19.96
C ILE A 58 23.20 14.15 18.60
N LEU A 59 23.72 13.61 17.51
CA LEU A 59 23.46 14.14 16.16
C LEU A 59 22.03 13.86 15.70
N VAL A 60 21.43 12.71 16.07
CA VAL A 60 19.99 12.46 15.86
C VAL A 60 19.13 13.47 16.62
N ALA A 61 19.47 13.78 17.86
CA ALA A 61 18.80 14.82 18.66
C ALA A 61 18.95 16.20 18.01
N THR A 62 20.13 16.52 17.46
CA THR A 62 20.37 17.77 16.71
C THR A 62 19.52 17.84 15.44
N ILE A 63 19.41 16.76 14.69
CA ILE A 63 18.51 16.69 13.51
C ILE A 63 17.06 16.87 13.98
N THR A 64 16.66 16.18 15.06
CA THR A 64 15.31 16.28 15.63
C THR A 64 14.99 17.72 16.04
N ALA A 65 15.92 18.40 16.72
CA ALA A 65 15.80 19.81 17.10
C ALA A 65 15.66 20.73 15.89
N TYR A 66 16.36 20.47 14.79
CA TYR A 66 16.22 21.24 13.56
C TYR A 66 14.79 21.16 12.97
N PHE A 67 14.16 19.98 13.03
CA PHE A 67 12.82 19.75 12.48
C PHE A 67 11.70 20.07 13.49
N SER A 68 11.94 19.92 14.77
CA SER A 68 10.97 20.12 15.86
C SER A 68 11.61 20.80 17.05
N ASN A 69 10.88 21.75 17.64
CA ASN A 69 11.32 22.42 18.88
C ASN A 69 10.69 21.75 20.13
N ASP A 70 10.33 20.49 20.06
CA ASP A 70 9.72 19.72 21.14
C ASP A 70 10.81 19.05 22.00
N GLU A 71 10.86 19.41 23.27
CA GLU A 71 11.85 18.94 24.21
C GLU A 71 11.80 17.42 24.42
N HIS A 72 10.58 16.84 24.51
CA HIS A 72 10.42 15.40 24.71
C HIS A 72 10.95 14.60 23.49
N MET A 73 10.80 15.13 22.28
CA MET A 73 11.38 14.50 21.09
C MET A 73 12.91 14.56 21.10
N VAL A 74 13.50 15.67 21.54
CA VAL A 74 14.97 15.81 21.64
C VAL A 74 15.53 14.87 22.69
N ILE A 75 14.88 14.78 23.87
CA ILE A 75 15.26 13.85 24.94
C ILE A 75 15.11 12.40 24.44
N ALA A 76 13.99 12.07 23.81
CA ALA A 76 13.77 10.72 23.25
C ALA A 76 14.82 10.37 22.18
N ALA A 77 15.24 11.34 21.37
CA ALA A 77 16.30 11.14 20.38
C ALA A 77 17.68 10.89 21.03
N LEU A 78 17.98 11.53 22.17
CA LEU A 78 19.19 11.25 22.95
C LEU A 78 19.19 9.85 23.58
N LEU A 79 18.00 9.30 23.87
CA LEU A 79 17.82 8.06 24.62
C LEU A 79 17.36 6.87 23.75
N HIS A 80 17.18 7.06 22.44
CA HIS A 80 16.50 6.07 21.58
C HIS A 80 17.20 4.71 21.52
N ASP A 81 18.53 4.69 21.59
CA ASP A 81 19.33 3.46 21.58
C ASP A 81 19.69 2.97 22.99
N VAL A 82 19.41 3.76 24.05
CA VAL A 82 19.82 3.38 25.43
C VAL A 82 19.10 2.11 25.89
N VAL A 83 17.80 1.98 25.58
CA VAL A 83 17.03 0.78 25.97
C VAL A 83 17.37 -0.42 25.08
N GLU A 84 17.79 -0.22 23.83
CA GLU A 84 18.16 -1.30 22.92
C GLU A 84 19.57 -1.86 23.19
N ASP A 85 20.54 -0.97 23.41
CA ASP A 85 21.96 -1.30 23.40
C ASP A 85 22.58 -1.35 24.80
N THR A 86 21.79 -1.16 25.89
CA THR A 86 22.26 -1.19 27.27
C THR A 86 21.29 -1.93 28.20
N ASP A 87 21.65 -2.13 29.46
CA ASP A 87 20.80 -2.79 30.47
C ASP A 87 19.69 -1.85 31.03
N THR A 88 19.49 -0.68 30.44
CA THR A 88 18.48 0.29 30.89
C THR A 88 17.09 -0.15 30.48
N THR A 89 16.13 -0.15 31.43
CA THR A 89 14.74 -0.50 31.14
C THR A 89 13.89 0.73 30.82
N ILE A 90 12.76 0.52 30.14
CA ILE A 90 11.83 1.61 29.82
C ILE A 90 11.21 2.25 31.09
N GLU A 91 11.05 1.47 32.17
CA GLU A 91 10.60 1.96 33.47
C GLU A 91 11.57 2.97 34.02
N THR A 92 12.89 2.72 33.90
CA THR A 92 13.94 3.66 34.33
C THR A 92 13.85 4.97 33.52
N VAL A 93 13.64 4.88 32.21
CA VAL A 93 13.44 6.08 31.37
C VAL A 93 12.20 6.85 31.82
N SER A 94 11.09 6.14 32.11
CA SER A 94 9.85 6.77 32.60
C SER A 94 9.98 7.47 33.92
N GLU A 95 10.72 6.87 34.87
CA GLU A 95 10.99 7.47 36.19
C GLU A 95 11.87 8.70 36.09
N MET A 96 12.87 8.72 35.24
CA MET A 96 13.85 9.79 35.10
C MET A 96 13.39 10.96 34.22
N PHE A 97 12.67 10.67 33.14
CA PHE A 97 12.37 11.63 32.06
C PHE A 97 10.86 11.77 31.74
N GLY A 98 10.02 11.03 32.48
CA GLY A 98 8.57 11.10 32.34
C GLY A 98 7.95 10.15 31.31
N SER A 99 6.63 9.99 31.43
CA SER A 99 5.85 9.04 30.61
C SER A 99 5.85 9.36 29.11
N ASP A 100 5.88 10.65 28.75
CA ASP A 100 5.83 11.08 27.34
C ASP A 100 7.12 10.70 26.61
N VAL A 101 8.28 10.91 27.23
CA VAL A 101 9.58 10.49 26.70
C VAL A 101 9.64 8.97 26.61
N ALA A 102 9.22 8.28 27.69
CA ALA A 102 9.21 6.82 27.71
C ALA A 102 8.31 6.21 26.61
N LEU A 103 7.16 6.81 26.34
CA LEU A 103 6.27 6.37 25.25
C LEU A 103 6.96 6.46 23.87
N ILE A 104 7.69 7.55 23.62
CA ILE A 104 8.40 7.73 22.35
C ILE A 104 9.54 6.72 22.25
N VAL A 105 10.34 6.55 23.30
CA VAL A 105 11.48 5.61 23.32
C VAL A 105 10.99 4.16 23.18
N ASP A 106 9.96 3.74 23.93
CA ASP A 106 9.34 2.41 23.83
C ASP A 106 8.85 2.12 22.40
N GLY A 107 8.20 3.10 21.76
CA GLY A 107 7.76 2.99 20.38
C GLY A 107 8.91 2.82 19.39
N LEU A 108 10.04 3.50 19.62
CA LEU A 108 11.25 3.36 18.80
C LEU A 108 11.89 1.98 18.96
N THR A 109 12.02 1.49 20.18
CA THR A 109 12.59 0.17 20.54
C THR A 109 11.74 -0.97 19.97
N LYS A 110 10.42 -0.92 20.09
CA LYS A 110 9.50 -1.93 19.53
C LYS A 110 9.60 -2.08 18.02
N ILE A 111 9.96 -1.02 17.30
CA ILE A 111 10.21 -1.09 15.86
C ILE A 111 11.43 -1.96 15.54
N VAL A 112 12.43 -2.02 16.42
CA VAL A 112 13.71 -2.72 16.23
C VAL A 112 13.67 -4.16 16.73
N GLU A 113 13.15 -4.43 17.94
CA GLU A 113 13.13 -5.77 18.59
C GLU A 113 12.55 -6.87 17.69
N ILE A 114 11.54 -6.54 16.93
CA ILE A 114 10.88 -7.51 16.06
C ILE A 114 11.70 -7.76 14.77
N ARG A 115 12.65 -6.89 14.45
CA ARG A 115 13.58 -7.05 13.32
C ARG A 115 14.62 -8.14 13.56
N GLU A 116 15.06 -8.33 14.81
CA GLU A 116 16.08 -9.32 15.14
C GLU A 116 15.53 -10.74 15.30
N HIS A 117 14.30 -10.89 15.79
CA HIS A 117 13.68 -12.20 16.02
C HIS A 117 13.15 -12.89 14.74
N GLU A 118 12.87 -12.17 13.67
CA GLU A 118 12.26 -12.70 12.45
C GLU A 118 13.24 -12.86 11.27
N LEU A 119 14.49 -12.44 11.39
CA LEU A 119 15.51 -12.58 10.35
C LEU A 119 16.24 -13.93 10.42
N ALA A 120 15.52 -15.03 10.20
CA ALA A 120 16.16 -16.29 9.80
C ALA A 120 16.59 -16.22 8.32
N PRO A 121 17.77 -16.74 7.94
CA PRO A 121 18.29 -16.62 6.58
C PRO A 121 17.58 -17.58 5.63
N SER A 122 16.61 -17.09 4.87
CA SER A 122 16.00 -17.84 3.78
C SER A 122 15.42 -16.92 2.69
N GLY A 123 15.96 -17.00 1.48
CA GLY A 123 15.37 -16.66 0.19
C GLY A 123 14.93 -15.21 -0.10
N ASP A 124 14.92 -14.83 -1.37
CA ASP A 124 14.63 -13.46 -1.86
C ASP A 124 13.26 -12.84 -1.43
N ASN A 125 12.25 -13.65 -1.12
CA ASN A 125 10.96 -13.18 -0.59
C ASN A 125 11.04 -12.68 0.86
N SER A 126 12.06 -13.09 1.63
CA SER A 126 12.24 -12.65 3.02
C SER A 126 12.55 -11.16 3.14
N LYS A 127 13.13 -10.54 2.11
CA LYS A 127 13.45 -9.10 2.10
C LYS A 127 12.22 -8.23 1.98
N LEU A 128 11.28 -8.59 1.10
CA LEU A 128 10.00 -7.90 0.93
C LEU A 128 9.13 -8.03 2.18
N LEU A 129 9.07 -9.22 2.76
CA LEU A 129 8.32 -9.50 3.98
C LEU A 129 8.89 -8.72 5.17
N SER A 130 10.21 -8.66 5.31
CA SER A 130 10.89 -7.88 6.36
C SER A 130 10.60 -6.38 6.24
N SER A 131 10.61 -5.83 5.03
CA SER A 131 10.25 -4.42 4.80
C SER A 131 8.78 -4.13 5.09
N ALA A 132 7.89 -5.07 4.76
CA ALA A 132 6.46 -4.99 5.04
C ALA A 132 6.17 -4.98 6.55
N LEU A 133 6.81 -5.86 7.28
CA LEU A 133 6.71 -5.96 8.74
C LEU A 133 7.24 -4.70 9.41
N THR A 134 8.42 -4.22 9.02
CA THR A 134 9.00 -2.96 9.55
C THR A 134 8.06 -1.80 9.31
N PHE A 135 7.47 -1.70 8.12
CA PHE A 135 6.54 -0.65 7.77
C PHE A 135 5.25 -0.69 8.61
N ARG A 136 4.64 -1.89 8.74
CA ARG A 136 3.44 -2.08 9.56
C ARG A 136 3.67 -1.68 11.01
N LYS A 137 4.83 -2.06 11.58
CA LYS A 137 5.20 -1.76 12.95
C LYS A 137 5.43 -0.27 13.20
N MET A 138 6.11 0.39 12.27
CA MET A 138 6.27 1.85 12.32
C MET A 138 4.91 2.54 12.36
N LEU A 139 3.96 2.09 11.54
CA LEU A 139 2.62 2.68 11.50
C LEU A 139 1.83 2.38 12.78
N VAL A 140 1.90 1.16 13.31
CA VAL A 140 1.20 0.78 14.55
C VAL A 140 1.73 1.58 15.74
N ALA A 141 3.05 1.70 15.89
CA ALA A 141 3.66 2.54 16.94
C ALA A 141 3.24 4.01 16.83
N ALA A 142 3.06 4.51 15.62
CA ALA A 142 2.68 5.90 15.37
C ALA A 142 1.21 6.23 15.64
N ILE A 143 0.35 5.22 15.84
CA ILE A 143 -1.06 5.45 16.19
C ILE A 143 -1.13 6.10 17.57
N ASP A 144 -0.29 5.66 18.49
CA ASP A 144 -0.24 6.16 19.84
C ASP A 144 0.40 7.56 19.88
N ASP A 145 1.49 7.75 19.13
CA ASP A 145 2.15 9.06 19.02
C ASP A 145 2.96 9.19 17.70
N VAL A 146 2.58 10.13 16.86
CA VAL A 146 3.26 10.38 15.57
C VAL A 146 4.69 10.91 15.73
N ARG A 147 5.07 11.45 16.93
CA ARG A 147 6.43 11.90 17.22
C ARG A 147 7.45 10.76 17.09
N ILE A 148 7.04 9.51 17.37
CA ILE A 148 7.85 8.30 17.17
C ILE A 148 8.37 8.24 15.73
N LEU A 149 7.51 8.46 14.74
CA LEU A 149 7.92 8.45 13.33
C LEU A 149 8.88 9.59 12.99
N VAL A 150 8.67 10.77 13.53
CA VAL A 150 9.55 11.91 13.25
C VAL A 150 10.97 11.63 13.76
N VAL A 151 11.11 11.16 15.01
CA VAL A 151 12.42 10.79 15.58
C VAL A 151 13.04 9.63 14.78
N LYS A 152 12.27 8.61 14.40
CA LYS A 152 12.78 7.48 13.58
C LYS A 152 13.24 7.90 12.19
N LEU A 153 12.60 8.91 11.60
CA LEU A 153 13.04 9.49 10.32
C LEU A 153 14.35 10.29 10.48
N CYS A 154 14.53 10.97 11.61
CA CYS A 154 15.78 11.67 11.94
C CYS A 154 16.94 10.69 12.17
N ASP A 155 16.69 9.59 12.92
CA ASP A 155 17.64 8.48 13.08
C ASP A 155 18.03 7.88 11.71
N ARG A 156 17.04 7.56 10.87
CA ARG A 156 17.31 7.02 9.54
C ARG A 156 18.11 8.00 8.66
N LEU A 157 17.82 9.29 8.75
CA LEU A 157 18.59 10.30 8.00
C LEU A 157 20.06 10.32 8.45
N HIS A 158 20.34 10.31 9.75
CA HIS A 158 21.72 10.25 10.25
C HIS A 158 22.41 8.95 9.79
N ASN A 159 21.74 7.80 9.89
CA ASN A 159 22.26 6.53 9.43
C ASN A 159 22.57 6.52 7.92
N MET A 160 21.79 7.24 7.10
CA MET A 160 22.05 7.38 5.66
C MET A 160 23.23 8.33 5.38
N LEU A 161 23.46 9.36 6.19
CA LEU A 161 24.61 10.27 6.06
C LEU A 161 25.95 9.59 6.38
N THR A 162 25.95 8.60 7.28
CA THR A 162 27.14 7.85 7.71
C THR A 162 27.24 6.44 7.08
N LEU A 163 26.47 6.17 6.01
CA LEU A 163 26.32 4.85 5.40
C LEU A 163 27.59 4.37 4.70
N ASP A 164 28.49 5.27 4.31
CA ASP A 164 29.78 5.01 3.68
C ASP A 164 30.73 4.13 4.54
N ALA A 165 30.57 4.13 5.86
CA ALA A 165 31.33 3.26 6.76
C ALA A 165 30.94 1.76 6.70
N LEU A 166 29.87 1.39 6.00
CA LEU A 166 29.36 0.04 5.92
C LEU A 166 29.78 -0.69 4.62
N SER A 167 29.70 -2.03 4.61
CA SER A 167 29.93 -2.82 3.39
C SER A 167 28.90 -2.51 2.31
N HIS A 168 29.31 -2.65 1.04
CA HIS A 168 28.46 -2.35 -0.13
C HIS A 168 27.10 -3.08 -0.12
N GLU A 169 27.08 -4.35 0.32
CA GLU A 169 25.81 -5.09 0.46
C GLU A 169 24.87 -4.45 1.49
N LYS A 170 25.43 -4.01 2.64
CA LYS A 170 24.64 -3.32 3.67
C LYS A 170 24.18 -1.95 3.18
N GLN A 171 25.06 -1.20 2.50
CA GLN A 171 24.68 0.09 1.88
C GLN A 171 23.49 -0.07 0.96
N LYS A 172 23.54 -1.06 0.05
CA LYS A 172 22.46 -1.33 -0.90
C LYS A 172 21.15 -1.69 -0.18
N ARG A 173 21.19 -2.63 0.77
CA ARG A 173 20.02 -3.08 1.52
C ARG A 173 19.35 -1.93 2.30
N ILE A 174 20.14 -1.14 3.03
CA ILE A 174 19.62 -0.02 3.83
C ILE A 174 19.03 1.06 2.92
N SER A 175 19.65 1.32 1.77
CA SER A 175 19.16 2.27 0.79
C SER A 175 17.86 1.81 0.11
N GLU A 176 17.72 0.51 -0.23
CA GLU A 176 16.49 -0.07 -0.74
C GLU A 176 15.35 0.08 0.28
N GLU A 177 15.59 -0.31 1.54
CA GLU A 177 14.63 -0.16 2.62
C GLU A 177 14.22 1.32 2.83
N THR A 178 15.20 2.22 2.78
CA THR A 178 14.95 3.66 2.94
C THR A 178 14.05 4.22 1.84
N LEU A 179 14.28 3.85 0.58
CA LEU A 179 13.43 4.27 -0.54
C LEU A 179 12.01 3.68 -0.46
N VAL A 180 11.90 2.43 -0.01
CA VAL A 180 10.63 1.70 -0.07
C VAL A 180 9.76 1.97 1.16
N VAL A 181 10.35 2.25 2.33
CA VAL A 181 9.63 2.42 3.61
C VAL A 181 9.70 3.86 4.10
N TYR A 182 10.91 4.37 4.39
CA TYR A 182 11.07 5.61 5.12
C TYR A 182 10.75 6.87 4.29
N ALA A 183 11.17 6.93 3.04
CA ALA A 183 10.88 8.08 2.19
C ALA A 183 9.36 8.25 1.92
N PRO A 184 8.57 7.19 1.65
CA PRO A 184 7.12 7.27 1.57
C PRO A 184 6.45 7.70 2.87
N VAL A 185 6.91 7.21 4.03
CA VAL A 185 6.40 7.66 5.34
C VAL A 185 6.65 9.17 5.53
N ALA A 186 7.87 9.65 5.24
CA ALA A 186 8.19 11.08 5.30
C ALA A 186 7.29 11.89 4.34
N HIS A 187 6.97 11.35 3.16
CA HIS A 187 6.05 11.98 2.21
C HIS A 187 4.63 12.12 2.77
N ARG A 188 4.08 11.05 3.36
CA ARG A 188 2.74 11.07 3.98
C ARG A 188 2.66 12.00 5.19
N LEU A 189 3.72 12.08 5.98
CA LEU A 189 3.82 13.04 7.08
C LEU A 189 4.05 14.48 6.59
N GLY A 190 4.20 14.71 5.28
CA GLY A 190 4.43 16.02 4.69
C GLY A 190 5.86 16.57 4.89
N ILE A 191 6.79 15.80 5.48
CA ILE A 191 8.15 16.24 5.77
C ILE A 191 9.00 16.13 4.49
N SER A 192 8.74 17.08 3.57
CA SER A 192 9.37 17.03 2.23
C SER A 192 10.89 17.11 2.27
N THR A 193 11.45 17.80 3.25
CA THR A 193 12.90 17.94 3.41
C THR A 193 13.55 16.60 3.71
N ILE A 194 13.08 15.87 4.73
CA ILE A 194 13.62 14.53 5.05
C ILE A 194 13.38 13.56 3.89
N LYS A 195 12.16 13.55 3.34
CA LYS A 195 11.82 12.71 2.18
C LYS A 195 12.82 12.87 1.04
N ASN A 196 13.09 14.11 0.63
CA ASN A 196 13.98 14.39 -0.50
C ASN A 196 15.43 13.99 -0.20
N LEU A 197 15.90 14.21 1.04
CA LEU A 197 17.25 13.80 1.47
C LEU A 197 17.41 12.28 1.48
N LEU A 198 16.43 11.56 2.04
CA LEU A 198 16.44 10.10 2.05
C LEU A 198 16.42 9.51 0.64
N GLU A 199 15.63 10.11 -0.27
CA GLU A 199 15.58 9.70 -1.68
C GLU A 199 16.92 9.93 -2.38
N ASP A 200 17.50 11.15 -2.29
CA ASP A 200 18.74 11.50 -2.97
C ASP A 200 19.94 10.68 -2.43
N LEU A 201 20.03 10.50 -1.09
CA LEU A 201 21.07 9.65 -0.48
C LEU A 201 20.91 8.18 -0.91
N SER A 202 19.72 7.63 -0.87
CA SER A 202 19.48 6.25 -1.32
C SER A 202 19.79 6.07 -2.80
N PHE A 203 19.41 7.03 -3.62
CA PHE A 203 19.68 7.05 -5.06
C PHE A 203 21.17 7.01 -5.35
N SER A 204 21.99 7.74 -4.60
CA SER A 204 23.45 7.75 -4.78
C SER A 204 24.12 6.40 -4.54
N TYR A 205 23.58 5.59 -3.63
CA TYR A 205 24.09 4.23 -3.32
C TYR A 205 23.53 3.15 -4.25
N LEU A 206 22.25 3.29 -4.67
CA LEU A 206 21.60 2.26 -5.50
C LEU A 206 21.93 2.39 -6.98
N TYR A 207 22.05 3.63 -7.47
CA TYR A 207 22.27 3.96 -8.88
C TYR A 207 23.40 4.98 -9.04
N PRO A 208 24.63 4.65 -8.64
CA PRO A 208 25.74 5.60 -8.56
C PRO A 208 26.14 6.20 -9.93
N GLU A 209 25.97 5.45 -11.01
CA GLU A 209 26.29 5.94 -12.37
C GLU A 209 25.26 6.97 -12.84
N GLU A 210 23.99 6.69 -12.64
CA GLU A 210 22.89 7.60 -12.98
C GLU A 210 22.92 8.86 -12.12
N TYR A 211 23.21 8.70 -10.82
CA TYR A 211 23.41 9.84 -9.92
C TYR A 211 24.53 10.74 -10.41
N ARG A 212 25.70 10.19 -10.76
CA ARG A 212 26.84 10.94 -11.26
C ARG A 212 26.52 11.67 -12.56
N LYS A 213 25.84 11.03 -13.52
CA LYS A 213 25.43 11.67 -14.78
C LYS A 213 24.52 12.88 -14.54
N ILE A 214 23.57 12.74 -13.60
CA ILE A 214 22.67 13.85 -13.23
C ILE A 214 23.45 14.93 -12.52
N ASP A 215 24.33 14.61 -11.59
CA ASP A 215 25.16 15.58 -10.85
C ASP A 215 26.08 16.39 -11.77
N GLU A 216 26.80 15.75 -12.69
CA GLU A 216 27.64 16.38 -13.69
C GLU A 216 26.82 17.33 -14.58
N HIS A 217 25.69 16.85 -15.11
CA HIS A 217 24.79 17.66 -15.92
C HIS A 217 24.26 18.89 -15.16
N MET A 218 23.81 18.68 -13.91
CA MET A 218 23.27 19.76 -13.09
C MET A 218 24.31 20.82 -12.76
N LYS A 219 25.58 20.46 -12.52
CA LYS A 219 26.67 21.38 -12.29
C LYS A 219 26.97 22.21 -13.55
N GLU A 220 27.05 21.59 -14.72
CA GLU A 220 27.25 22.30 -15.99
C GLU A 220 26.05 23.20 -16.32
N TYR A 221 24.84 22.69 -16.16
CA TYR A 221 23.61 23.42 -16.42
C TYR A 221 23.47 24.62 -15.49
N GLN A 222 23.80 24.48 -14.22
CA GLN A 222 23.78 25.56 -13.23
C GLN A 222 24.72 26.70 -13.66
N GLN A 223 25.95 26.40 -14.08
CA GLN A 223 26.89 27.43 -14.56
C GLN A 223 26.35 28.18 -15.79
N LYS A 224 25.72 27.44 -16.72
CA LYS A 224 25.17 28.03 -17.97
C LYS A 224 23.92 28.88 -17.72
N VAL A 225 23.11 28.57 -16.73
CA VAL A 225 21.78 29.18 -16.54
C VAL A 225 21.73 30.15 -15.36
N GLN A 226 22.78 30.20 -14.51
CA GLN A 226 22.82 31.03 -13.30
C GLN A 226 22.55 32.53 -13.61
N LEU A 227 23.15 33.08 -14.66
CA LEU A 227 22.92 34.48 -15.06
C LEU A 227 21.46 34.72 -15.46
N THR A 228 20.85 33.77 -16.17
CA THR A 228 19.44 33.87 -16.59
C THR A 228 18.49 33.76 -15.42
N ILE A 229 18.79 32.88 -14.43
CA ILE A 229 18.00 32.75 -13.19
C ILE A 229 18.09 34.05 -12.40
N ASN A 230 19.31 34.62 -12.25
CA ASN A 230 19.50 35.85 -11.50
C ASN A 230 18.80 37.04 -12.19
N ASP A 231 18.84 37.13 -13.53
CA ASP A 231 18.10 38.13 -14.28
C ASP A 231 16.58 38.01 -14.08
N PHE A 232 16.06 36.78 -14.14
CA PHE A 232 14.63 36.55 -13.86
C PHE A 232 14.25 36.87 -12.42
N LEU A 233 15.08 36.51 -11.44
CA LEU A 233 14.86 36.84 -10.01
C LEU A 233 14.86 38.35 -9.79
N SER A 234 15.83 39.07 -10.33
CA SER A 234 15.93 40.54 -10.22
C SER A 234 14.72 41.22 -10.83
N LYS A 235 14.38 40.89 -12.10
CA LYS A 235 13.20 41.45 -12.76
C LYS A 235 11.91 41.15 -12.04
N THR A 236 11.77 39.94 -11.52
CA THR A 236 10.56 39.55 -10.77
C THR A 236 10.50 40.31 -9.45
N ARG A 237 11.64 40.56 -8.78
CA ARG A 237 11.71 41.40 -7.58
C ARG A 237 11.29 42.82 -7.88
N ASP A 238 11.87 43.43 -8.90
CA ASP A 238 11.55 44.82 -9.32
C ASP A 238 10.04 44.96 -9.63
N LEU A 239 9.44 43.98 -10.30
CA LEU A 239 8.01 43.99 -10.63
C LEU A 239 7.14 43.90 -9.38
N ILE A 240 7.53 43.06 -8.40
CA ILE A 240 6.82 42.90 -7.13
C ILE A 240 6.92 44.15 -6.29
N ASP A 241 8.09 44.75 -6.18
CA ASP A 241 8.34 45.99 -5.43
C ASP A 241 7.57 47.15 -6.05
N GLN A 242 7.57 47.33 -7.40
CA GLN A 242 6.76 48.33 -8.11
C GLN A 242 5.26 48.24 -7.91
N ASN A 243 4.76 47.09 -7.52
CA ASN A 243 3.34 46.85 -7.23
C ASN A 243 3.00 46.89 -5.73
N GLY A 244 3.88 47.44 -4.89
CA GLY A 244 3.61 47.70 -3.49
C GLY A 244 3.94 46.57 -2.52
N PHE A 245 4.74 45.59 -2.95
CA PHE A 245 5.20 44.48 -2.12
C PHE A 245 6.71 44.58 -1.81
N GLU A 246 7.17 45.76 -1.37
CA GLU A 246 8.59 45.99 -1.04
C GLU A 246 9.06 45.21 0.17
N GLU A 247 8.18 45.02 1.17
CA GLU A 247 8.41 44.27 2.39
C GLU A 247 7.53 43.00 2.45
N GLY A 248 7.91 42.03 3.28
CA GLY A 248 7.11 40.80 3.49
C GLY A 248 7.20 39.75 2.37
N VAL A 249 8.01 39.98 1.32
CA VAL A 249 8.17 39.03 0.23
C VAL A 249 9.61 38.51 0.13
N LYS A 250 9.78 37.19 0.12
CA LYS A 250 11.06 36.51 -0.08
C LYS A 250 11.07 35.73 -1.39
N ILE A 251 12.07 35.98 -2.24
CA ILE A 251 12.19 35.30 -3.55
C ILE A 251 13.53 34.57 -3.59
N PHE A 252 13.51 33.30 -4.02
CA PHE A 252 14.73 32.52 -4.20
C PHE A 252 14.53 31.40 -5.23
N SER A 253 15.64 30.90 -5.78
CA SER A 253 15.63 29.74 -6.67
C SER A 253 15.68 28.45 -5.88
N ARG A 254 15.06 27.39 -6.42
CA ARG A 254 15.12 26.03 -5.92
C ARG A 254 15.57 25.09 -7.03
N ILE A 255 16.49 24.21 -6.68
CA ILE A 255 16.93 23.11 -7.54
C ILE A 255 16.07 21.89 -7.24
N LYS A 256 15.64 21.17 -8.27
CA LYS A 256 14.90 19.92 -8.14
C LYS A 256 15.83 18.80 -7.65
N HIS A 257 15.34 17.96 -6.76
CA HIS A 257 16.08 16.82 -6.22
C HIS A 257 16.43 15.79 -7.29
N TYR A 258 17.59 15.17 -7.17
CA TYR A 258 18.17 14.30 -8.20
C TYR A 258 17.33 13.05 -8.45
N TYR A 259 16.84 12.41 -7.39
CA TYR A 259 15.95 11.26 -7.53
C TYR A 259 14.63 11.62 -8.23
N SER A 260 14.08 12.81 -7.95
CA SER A 260 12.88 13.31 -8.64
C SER A 260 13.12 13.59 -10.12
N ILE A 261 14.33 14.00 -10.51
CA ILE A 261 14.75 14.15 -11.92
C ILE A 261 14.81 12.77 -12.57
N TYR A 262 15.51 11.83 -11.94
CA TYR A 262 15.66 10.46 -12.41
C TYR A 262 14.30 9.78 -12.65
N LEU A 263 13.40 9.82 -11.68
CA LEU A 263 12.04 9.26 -11.81
C LEU A 263 11.26 9.90 -12.97
N LYS A 264 11.43 11.19 -13.19
CA LYS A 264 10.74 11.89 -14.27
C LYS A 264 11.28 11.49 -15.65
N MET A 265 12.60 11.31 -15.77
CA MET A 265 13.23 10.77 -16.98
C MET A 265 12.71 9.35 -17.25
N GLN A 266 12.71 8.47 -16.25
CA GLN A 266 12.22 7.08 -16.39
C GLN A 266 10.73 7.01 -16.76
N ARG A 267 9.86 7.75 -16.06
CA ARG A 267 8.40 7.71 -16.29
C ARG A 267 8.00 8.26 -17.66
N LYS A 268 8.72 9.27 -18.18
CA LYS A 268 8.39 9.92 -19.45
C LYS A 268 9.21 9.39 -20.62
N GLY A 269 10.28 8.62 -20.37
CA GLY A 269 11.21 8.18 -21.39
C GLY A 269 11.96 9.35 -22.06
N VAL A 270 12.27 10.40 -21.30
CA VAL A 270 12.90 11.63 -21.80
C VAL A 270 14.32 11.77 -21.26
N SER A 271 15.16 12.51 -21.98
CA SER A 271 16.49 12.90 -21.52
C SER A 271 16.42 13.99 -20.45
N ILE A 272 17.52 14.22 -19.72
CA ILE A 272 17.57 15.25 -18.68
C ILE A 272 17.35 16.66 -19.28
N ASP A 273 17.79 16.91 -20.52
CA ASP A 273 17.59 18.18 -21.21
C ASP A 273 16.14 18.52 -21.51
N GLU A 274 15.28 17.48 -21.57
CA GLU A 274 13.85 17.64 -21.81
C GLU A 274 13.05 17.83 -20.50
N VAL A 275 13.71 17.76 -19.33
CA VAL A 275 13.08 18.02 -18.03
C VAL A 275 13.04 19.54 -17.79
N LEU A 276 11.90 20.15 -18.11
CA LEU A 276 11.72 21.60 -18.14
C LEU A 276 11.68 22.30 -16.77
N ASP A 277 11.58 21.56 -15.67
CA ASP A 277 11.42 22.05 -14.29
C ASP A 277 12.60 21.71 -13.37
N LEU A 278 13.81 21.73 -13.93
CA LEU A 278 15.05 21.53 -13.16
C LEU A 278 15.26 22.63 -12.11
N TYR A 279 14.82 23.84 -12.42
CA TYR A 279 14.84 25.01 -11.53
C TYR A 279 13.44 25.57 -11.39
N ALA A 280 13.08 25.89 -10.15
CA ALA A 280 11.86 26.61 -9.83
C ALA A 280 12.22 27.90 -9.07
N ILE A 281 11.40 28.93 -9.24
CA ILE A 281 11.45 30.13 -8.44
C ILE A 281 10.40 30.01 -7.35
N ARG A 282 10.78 30.27 -6.10
CA ARG A 282 9.88 30.25 -4.97
C ARG A 282 9.67 31.66 -4.44
N ILE A 283 8.41 32.05 -4.27
CA ILE A 283 8.01 33.35 -3.73
C ILE A 283 7.21 33.08 -2.47
N LEU A 284 7.66 33.63 -1.36
CA LEU A 284 7.00 33.57 -0.07
C LEU A 284 6.38 34.92 0.24
N VAL A 285 5.17 34.92 0.77
CA VAL A 285 4.40 36.10 1.15
C VAL A 285 3.78 35.91 2.54
N GLU A 286 3.24 36.97 3.17
CA GLU A 286 2.62 36.87 4.49
C GLU A 286 1.23 36.25 4.41
N ASP A 287 0.34 36.76 3.58
CA ASP A 287 -1.05 36.39 3.53
C ASP A 287 -1.43 35.53 2.32
N PRO A 288 -2.41 34.60 2.45
CA PRO A 288 -2.89 33.79 1.33
C PRO A 288 -3.40 34.60 0.13
N ILE A 289 -4.00 35.79 0.39
CA ILE A 289 -4.50 36.66 -0.68
C ILE A 289 -3.35 37.22 -1.51
N ASP A 290 -2.22 37.46 -0.90
CA ASP A 290 -1.03 37.98 -1.58
C ASP A 290 -0.43 36.96 -2.55
N CYS A 291 -0.64 35.67 -2.30
CA CYS A 291 -0.27 34.64 -3.27
C CYS A 291 -0.98 34.87 -4.62
N TYR A 292 -2.26 35.27 -4.61
CA TYR A 292 -3.02 35.56 -5.83
C TYR A 292 -2.71 36.93 -6.41
N ASN A 293 -2.39 37.91 -5.57
CA ASN A 293 -1.90 39.22 -6.02
C ASN A 293 -0.57 39.07 -6.80
N ILE A 294 0.38 38.35 -6.22
CA ILE A 294 1.66 38.05 -6.89
C ILE A 294 1.45 37.23 -8.17
N LEU A 295 0.53 36.24 -8.14
CA LEU A 295 0.19 35.49 -9.36
C LEU A 295 -0.32 36.43 -10.46
N GLY A 296 -1.17 37.41 -10.14
CA GLY A 296 -1.66 38.43 -11.05
C GLY A 296 -0.52 39.25 -11.66
N ILE A 297 0.44 39.71 -10.83
CA ILE A 297 1.63 40.43 -11.26
C ILE A 297 2.46 39.57 -12.23
N ILE A 298 2.71 38.32 -11.89
CA ILE A 298 3.46 37.39 -12.73
C ILE A 298 2.77 37.16 -14.09
N HIS A 299 1.45 36.88 -14.10
CA HIS A 299 0.70 36.58 -15.33
C HIS A 299 0.47 37.79 -16.24
N THR A 300 0.46 39.01 -15.69
CA THR A 300 0.37 40.23 -16.50
C THR A 300 1.69 40.60 -17.19
N ASN A 301 2.82 40.19 -16.59
CA ASN A 301 4.15 40.53 -17.12
C ASN A 301 4.83 39.38 -17.87
N TYR A 302 4.46 38.13 -17.61
CA TYR A 302 5.01 36.94 -18.26
C TYR A 302 3.88 36.07 -18.85
N LYS A 303 4.10 35.45 -19.99
CA LYS A 303 3.11 34.56 -20.62
C LYS A 303 3.04 33.22 -19.90
N PRO A 304 1.88 32.87 -19.27
CA PRO A 304 1.75 31.59 -18.57
C PRO A 304 1.49 30.42 -19.51
N LEU A 305 1.98 29.23 -19.13
CA LEU A 305 1.60 27.93 -19.66
C LEU A 305 0.37 27.42 -18.88
N VAL A 306 -0.83 27.75 -19.34
CA VAL A 306 -2.09 27.47 -18.63
C VAL A 306 -2.24 25.98 -18.30
N ALA A 307 -1.83 25.08 -19.19
CA ALA A 307 -1.89 23.62 -18.97
C ALA A 307 -1.06 23.12 -17.77
N ARG A 308 -0.17 23.95 -17.22
CA ARG A 308 0.67 23.63 -16.06
C ARG A 308 0.32 24.41 -14.81
N PHE A 309 -0.72 25.21 -14.86
CA PHE A 309 -1.23 25.92 -13.69
C PHE A 309 -1.86 24.93 -12.69
N LYS A 310 -1.53 25.08 -11.40
CA LYS A 310 -2.11 24.28 -10.31
C LYS A 310 -2.29 25.17 -9.09
N ASP A 311 -3.48 25.14 -8.52
CA ASP A 311 -3.82 25.84 -7.31
C ASP A 311 -4.05 24.82 -6.17
N TYR A 312 -3.06 24.65 -5.32
CA TYR A 312 -3.13 23.83 -4.12
C TYR A 312 -3.41 24.67 -2.86
N ILE A 313 -3.67 25.99 -2.98
CA ILE A 313 -4.14 26.81 -1.85
C ILE A 313 -5.64 26.61 -1.72
N SER A 314 -6.39 26.72 -2.83
CA SER A 314 -7.83 26.49 -2.85
C SER A 314 -8.19 25.01 -2.61
N VAL A 315 -7.33 24.09 -3.04
CA VAL A 315 -7.53 22.65 -2.90
C VAL A 315 -6.23 22.01 -2.39
N PRO A 316 -6.00 21.99 -1.06
CA PRO A 316 -4.79 21.43 -0.45
C PRO A 316 -4.65 19.93 -0.74
N LYS A 317 -3.41 19.44 -0.78
CA LYS A 317 -3.13 18.01 -0.81
C LYS A 317 -3.42 17.37 0.56
N GLU A 318 -3.62 16.05 0.59
CA GLU A 318 -3.90 15.30 1.84
C GLU A 318 -2.85 15.50 2.92
N ASN A 319 -1.59 15.64 2.52
CA ASN A 319 -0.47 15.90 3.43
C ASN A 319 -0.33 17.38 3.84
N GLY A 320 -1.36 18.21 3.60
CA GLY A 320 -1.38 19.63 3.98
C GLY A 320 -0.57 20.55 3.06
N TYR A 321 0.00 20.05 1.95
CA TYR A 321 0.76 20.88 1.02
C TYR A 321 -0.11 21.89 0.29
N GLN A 322 0.23 23.18 0.44
CA GLN A 322 -0.45 24.32 -0.17
C GLN A 322 0.53 25.20 -0.94
N THR A 323 0.21 25.55 -2.18
CA THR A 323 0.97 26.49 -3.01
C THR A 323 0.23 26.74 -4.32
N VAL A 324 0.45 27.88 -4.95
CA VAL A 324 0.11 28.10 -6.35
C VAL A 324 1.33 27.80 -7.20
N HIS A 325 1.17 26.93 -8.20
CA HIS A 325 2.18 26.63 -9.20
C HIS A 325 1.77 27.24 -10.53
N THR A 326 2.64 28.04 -11.10
CA THR A 326 2.51 28.48 -12.49
C THR A 326 3.82 28.29 -13.24
N THR A 327 3.72 28.14 -14.55
CA THR A 327 4.88 28.02 -15.43
C THR A 327 4.81 29.15 -16.45
N VAL A 328 5.86 29.95 -16.55
CA VAL A 328 5.88 31.14 -17.41
C VAL A 328 7.06 31.13 -18.37
N PHE A 329 6.91 31.85 -19.48
CA PHE A 329 7.98 32.12 -20.44
C PHE A 329 8.64 33.46 -20.13
N SER A 330 9.99 33.46 -20.08
CA SER A 330 10.83 34.66 -20.03
C SER A 330 12.08 34.43 -20.87
N ASN A 331 12.41 35.34 -21.77
CA ASN A 331 13.60 35.28 -22.62
C ASN A 331 13.82 33.93 -23.32
N SER A 332 12.73 33.37 -23.92
CA SER A 332 12.70 32.07 -24.60
C SER A 332 12.99 30.85 -23.67
N LYS A 333 13.01 31.06 -22.37
CA LYS A 333 13.14 30.01 -21.37
C LYS A 333 11.87 29.86 -20.55
N ILE A 334 11.72 28.69 -19.95
CA ILE A 334 10.56 28.30 -19.14
C ILE A 334 10.97 28.30 -17.67
N PHE A 335 10.22 29.01 -16.84
CA PHE A 335 10.41 29.03 -15.38
C PHE A 335 9.14 28.53 -14.68
N GLU A 336 9.30 27.58 -13.76
CA GLU A 336 8.26 27.23 -12.81
C GLU A 336 8.32 28.21 -11.64
N VAL A 337 7.18 28.83 -11.30
CA VAL A 337 7.04 29.74 -10.17
C VAL A 337 6.08 29.11 -9.16
N GLN A 338 6.53 29.00 -7.91
CA GLN A 338 5.78 28.46 -6.76
C GLN A 338 5.54 29.60 -5.77
N ILE A 339 4.27 29.94 -5.54
CA ILE A 339 3.88 31.05 -4.67
C ILE A 339 3.12 30.47 -3.48
N ARG A 340 3.52 30.83 -2.26
CA ARG A 340 2.90 30.38 -1.02
C ARG A 340 3.24 31.31 0.15
N THR A 341 2.49 31.21 1.26
CA THR A 341 2.85 31.97 2.47
C THR A 341 4.04 31.33 3.19
N PHE A 342 4.65 32.07 4.15
CA PHE A 342 5.68 31.52 5.02
C PHE A 342 5.17 30.31 5.80
N ASP A 343 3.97 30.36 6.36
CA ASP A 343 3.34 29.22 7.07
C ASP A 343 3.15 28.00 6.15
N MET A 344 2.63 28.20 4.94
CA MET A 344 2.50 27.12 3.93
C MET A 344 3.86 26.56 3.53
N HIS A 345 4.91 27.40 3.55
CA HIS A 345 6.27 26.95 3.27
C HIS A 345 6.77 26.02 4.37
N ASP A 346 6.56 26.41 5.63
CA ASP A 346 6.99 25.62 6.77
C ASP A 346 6.24 24.29 6.86
N ILE A 347 4.92 24.31 6.66
CA ILE A 347 4.13 23.07 6.57
C ILE A 347 4.63 22.17 5.41
N ALA A 348 4.96 22.75 4.26
CA ALA A 348 5.43 21.96 3.11
C ALA A 348 6.85 21.40 3.28
N GLU A 349 7.73 22.03 4.09
CA GLU A 349 9.10 21.57 4.34
C GLU A 349 9.17 20.63 5.55
N PHE A 350 8.43 20.93 6.64
CA PHE A 350 8.50 20.25 7.94
C PHE A 350 7.29 19.34 8.21
N GLY A 351 6.21 19.46 7.44
CA GLY A 351 5.01 18.61 7.56
C GLY A 351 4.42 18.63 8.97
N VAL A 352 4.11 17.45 9.50
CA VAL A 352 3.58 17.31 10.87
C VAL A 352 4.52 17.90 11.94
N ALA A 353 5.83 17.91 11.70
CA ALA A 353 6.81 18.45 12.62
C ALA A 353 6.71 19.98 12.77
N ALA A 354 6.20 20.70 11.76
CA ALA A 354 5.97 22.15 11.84
C ALA A 354 5.06 22.53 13.02
N HIS A 355 4.11 21.68 13.40
CA HIS A 355 3.22 21.92 14.53
C HIS A 355 3.97 22.06 15.87
N TRP A 356 5.01 21.27 16.09
CA TRP A 356 5.84 21.35 17.30
C TRP A 356 6.93 22.42 17.19
N LYS A 357 7.36 22.77 15.99
CA LYS A 357 8.37 23.81 15.76
C LYS A 357 7.89 25.21 16.11
N TYR A 358 6.59 25.51 15.90
CA TYR A 358 6.02 26.87 16.02
C TYR A 358 4.96 27.01 17.13
N LYS A 359 4.89 26.08 18.09
CA LYS A 359 3.89 26.05 19.17
C LYS A 359 3.90 27.28 20.12
N ASN A 360 4.86 28.19 19.98
CA ASN A 360 5.06 29.34 20.87
C ASN A 360 4.29 30.62 20.52
N GLY A 361 3.16 30.58 19.80
CA GLY A 361 2.40 31.82 19.68
C GLY A 361 1.38 32.01 18.59
N GLY A 362 0.75 31.02 18.06
CA GLY A 362 -0.29 31.27 17.06
C GLY A 362 -1.37 30.19 17.02
N ASN A 363 -2.61 30.60 16.89
CA ASN A 363 -3.81 29.77 16.68
C ASN A 363 -3.80 28.93 15.40
N SER A 364 -2.81 28.07 15.20
CA SER A 364 -2.89 27.09 14.10
C SER A 364 -3.52 25.81 14.63
N SER A 365 -4.82 25.79 14.64
CA SER A 365 -5.69 24.79 15.25
C SER A 365 -6.09 23.65 14.34
N LYS A 366 -5.30 23.25 13.37
CA LYS A 366 -5.60 22.03 12.58
C LYS A 366 -4.54 20.98 12.87
N SER A 367 -4.89 20.05 13.76
CA SER A 367 -4.14 18.79 13.90
C SER A 367 -3.97 18.14 12.51
N PRO A 368 -2.79 17.61 12.19
CA PRO A 368 -2.57 16.93 10.92
C PRO A 368 -3.60 15.81 10.76
N ASN A 369 -4.15 15.66 9.56
CA ASN A 369 -5.10 14.60 9.28
C ASN A 369 -4.36 13.24 9.23
N LEU A 370 -4.43 12.50 10.33
CA LEU A 370 -3.79 11.18 10.51
C LEU A 370 -4.77 10.02 10.32
N ASN A 371 -5.98 10.26 9.77
CA ASN A 371 -7.01 9.24 9.57
C ASN A 371 -6.50 8.06 8.72
N TRP A 372 -5.56 8.30 7.82
CA TRP A 372 -4.92 7.28 7.02
C TRP A 372 -4.13 6.27 7.87
N LEU A 373 -3.46 6.71 8.96
CA LEU A 373 -2.78 5.82 9.91
C LEU A 373 -3.77 4.86 10.58
N GLN A 374 -4.91 5.39 11.05
CA GLN A 374 -5.95 4.57 11.69
C GLN A 374 -6.59 3.58 10.70
N SER A 375 -6.78 3.98 9.44
CA SER A 375 -7.34 3.11 8.40
C SER A 375 -6.41 1.94 8.05
N LEU A 376 -5.10 2.18 8.02
CA LEU A 376 -4.09 1.14 7.79
C LEU A 376 -3.95 0.19 8.98
N ALA A 377 -3.97 0.70 10.20
CA ALA A 377 -3.79 -0.10 11.40
C ALA A 377 -4.96 -1.05 11.71
N SER A 378 -6.17 -0.70 11.31
CA SER A 378 -7.36 -1.54 11.49
C SER A 378 -7.47 -2.70 10.48
N ASN A 379 -6.43 -2.99 9.71
CA ASN A 379 -6.43 -4.01 8.67
C ASN A 379 -5.97 -5.36 9.25
N ASP A 380 -6.89 -6.34 9.37
CA ASP A 380 -6.59 -7.75 9.72
C ASP A 380 -6.01 -8.55 8.52
N ALA A 381 -5.49 -7.84 7.51
CA ALA A 381 -4.87 -8.45 6.34
C ALA A 381 -3.52 -9.11 6.69
N SER A 382 -3.09 -10.07 5.88
CA SER A 382 -1.73 -10.59 5.96
C SER A 382 -0.69 -9.46 5.78
N ASP A 383 0.51 -9.64 6.29
CA ASP A 383 1.56 -8.61 6.20
C ASP A 383 1.90 -8.25 4.74
N GLU A 384 1.77 -9.20 3.82
CA GLU A 384 1.96 -8.99 2.37
C GLU A 384 0.83 -8.15 1.75
N GLU A 385 -0.44 -8.49 2.05
CA GLU A 385 -1.60 -7.70 1.60
C GLU A 385 -1.55 -6.27 2.17
N PHE A 386 -1.16 -6.14 3.44
CA PHE A 386 -0.99 -4.85 4.09
C PHE A 386 0.08 -3.99 3.40
N TYR A 387 1.23 -4.61 3.04
CA TYR A 387 2.31 -3.91 2.35
C TYR A 387 1.93 -3.44 0.96
N ASP A 388 1.25 -4.29 0.18
CA ASP A 388 0.80 -3.96 -1.17
C ASP A 388 -0.26 -2.85 -1.15
N ASP A 389 -1.21 -2.90 -0.22
CA ASP A 389 -2.22 -1.85 -0.01
C ASP A 389 -1.56 -0.53 0.40
N ALA A 390 -0.65 -0.57 1.37
CA ALA A 390 0.06 0.61 1.84
C ALA A 390 0.99 1.20 0.76
N LYS A 391 1.67 0.35 -0.01
CA LYS A 391 2.49 0.78 -1.15
C LYS A 391 1.65 1.47 -2.21
N GLN A 392 0.48 0.93 -2.53
CA GLN A 392 -0.43 1.52 -3.50
C GLN A 392 -0.92 2.90 -3.04
N ASP A 393 -1.28 3.04 -1.77
CA ASP A 393 -1.69 4.31 -1.18
C ASP A 393 -0.55 5.35 -1.10
N LEU A 394 0.70 4.91 -0.90
CA LEU A 394 1.86 5.79 -0.74
C LEU A 394 2.43 6.34 -2.06
N TYR A 395 2.33 5.57 -3.16
CA TYR A 395 2.99 5.90 -4.44
C TYR A 395 2.04 6.43 -5.52
N SER A 396 0.73 6.50 -5.25
CA SER A 396 -0.23 7.01 -6.23
C SER A 396 -0.15 8.53 -6.39
N GLU A 397 -0.24 9.01 -7.63
CA GLU A 397 -0.54 10.42 -7.91
C GLU A 397 -2.04 10.63 -7.60
N ASP A 398 -2.35 11.55 -6.70
CA ASP A 398 -3.73 11.82 -6.30
C ASP A 398 -4.50 12.60 -7.36
N ILE A 399 -5.78 12.28 -7.50
CA ILE A 399 -6.77 13.03 -8.28
C ILE A 399 -7.81 13.64 -7.34
N ILE A 400 -8.31 14.80 -7.68
CA ILE A 400 -9.35 15.52 -6.93
C ILE A 400 -10.68 15.34 -7.63
N ILE A 401 -11.69 14.91 -6.89
CA ILE A 401 -13.05 14.65 -7.35
C ILE A 401 -14.02 15.51 -6.54
N TYR A 402 -15.05 16.02 -7.16
CA TYR A 402 -16.05 16.86 -6.53
C TYR A 402 -17.39 16.13 -6.41
N SER A 403 -18.10 16.32 -5.29
CA SER A 403 -19.51 16.00 -5.23
C SER A 403 -20.33 17.12 -5.94
N PRO A 404 -21.59 16.86 -6.31
CA PRO A 404 -22.47 17.92 -6.84
C PRO A 404 -22.71 19.09 -5.87
N LYS A 405 -22.43 18.89 -4.58
CA LYS A 405 -22.54 19.93 -3.54
C LYS A 405 -21.26 20.75 -3.38
N GLY A 406 -20.17 20.35 -4.07
CA GLY A 406 -18.88 21.01 -3.98
C GLY A 406 -17.93 20.40 -2.93
N ASP A 407 -18.31 19.29 -2.27
CA ASP A 407 -17.39 18.58 -1.37
C ASP A 407 -16.22 18.02 -2.18
N ILE A 408 -15.04 18.05 -1.60
CA ILE A 408 -13.78 17.66 -2.25
C ILE A 408 -13.34 16.30 -1.70
N PHE A 409 -13.02 15.39 -2.61
CA PHE A 409 -12.51 14.06 -2.30
C PHE A 409 -11.21 13.83 -3.04
N THR A 410 -10.23 13.22 -2.37
CA THR A 410 -8.94 12.87 -2.97
C THR A 410 -8.87 11.36 -3.17
N PHE A 411 -8.43 10.94 -4.34
CA PHE A 411 -8.29 9.52 -4.69
C PHE A 411 -6.96 9.24 -5.38
N PRO A 412 -6.42 8.02 -5.23
CA PRO A 412 -5.29 7.60 -6.03
C PRO A 412 -5.66 7.59 -7.51
N ARG A 413 -4.69 7.93 -8.37
CA ARG A 413 -4.87 7.89 -9.82
C ARG A 413 -5.25 6.49 -10.28
N GLY A 414 -6.31 6.40 -11.08
CA GLY A 414 -6.89 5.14 -11.51
C GLY A 414 -8.09 4.70 -10.69
N ALA A 415 -8.42 5.42 -9.62
CA ALA A 415 -9.64 5.19 -8.86
C ALA A 415 -10.88 5.29 -9.75
N THR A 416 -11.89 4.50 -9.41
CA THR A 416 -13.13 4.36 -10.16
C THR A 416 -14.29 5.09 -9.46
N ALA A 417 -15.39 5.26 -10.15
CA ALA A 417 -16.60 5.78 -9.50
C ALA A 417 -17.14 4.84 -8.40
N PHE A 418 -16.71 3.59 -8.39
CA PHE A 418 -17.03 2.64 -7.32
C PHE A 418 -16.20 2.89 -6.05
N ASP A 419 -14.92 3.30 -6.19
CA ASP A 419 -14.11 3.81 -5.08
C ASP A 419 -14.78 5.03 -4.44
N PHE A 420 -15.24 5.97 -5.26
CA PHE A 420 -15.96 7.16 -4.81
C PHE A 420 -17.25 6.81 -4.03
N ALA A 421 -18.01 5.79 -4.49
CA ALA A 421 -19.21 5.34 -3.81
C ALA A 421 -18.93 4.87 -2.36
N TYR A 422 -17.87 4.09 -2.16
CA TYR A 422 -17.46 3.64 -0.83
C TYR A 422 -16.85 4.75 0.01
N GLU A 423 -16.23 5.75 -0.61
CA GLU A 423 -15.69 6.89 0.13
C GLU A 423 -16.79 7.74 0.75
N ILE A 424 -17.91 7.95 0.06
CA ILE A 424 -19.08 8.64 0.61
C ILE A 424 -19.60 7.87 1.84
N HIS A 425 -19.97 6.62 1.66
CA HIS A 425 -20.46 5.74 2.72
C HIS A 425 -20.47 4.29 2.25
N THR A 426 -20.22 3.34 3.19
CA THR A 426 -20.26 1.90 2.88
C THR A 426 -21.58 1.47 2.25
N ASP A 427 -22.71 1.99 2.73
CA ASP A 427 -24.03 1.68 2.16
C ASP A 427 -24.19 2.24 0.75
N VAL A 428 -23.67 3.45 0.46
CA VAL A 428 -23.69 3.99 -0.90
C VAL A 428 -22.96 3.06 -1.85
N GLY A 429 -21.79 2.54 -1.45
CA GLY A 429 -21.05 1.53 -2.21
C GLY A 429 -21.82 0.21 -2.39
N ASN A 430 -22.40 -0.32 -1.30
CA ASN A 430 -23.14 -1.58 -1.31
C ASN A 430 -24.40 -1.53 -2.20
N TYR A 431 -25.09 -0.38 -2.22
CA TYR A 431 -26.30 -0.17 -3.02
C TYR A 431 -26.02 0.50 -4.37
N ALA A 432 -24.78 0.82 -4.72
CA ALA A 432 -24.42 1.48 -5.95
C ALA A 432 -24.87 0.71 -7.19
N MET A 433 -25.49 1.41 -8.14
CA MET A 433 -25.98 0.87 -9.41
C MET A 433 -25.24 1.46 -10.60
N GLU A 434 -25.16 2.77 -10.69
CA GLU A 434 -24.54 3.56 -11.76
C GLU A 434 -23.90 4.82 -11.17
N ALA A 435 -23.00 5.45 -11.91
CA ALA A 435 -22.45 6.75 -11.58
C ALA A 435 -22.90 7.81 -12.59
N MET A 436 -23.09 9.04 -12.11
CA MET A 436 -23.13 10.21 -12.98
C MET A 436 -21.81 10.96 -12.87
N ILE A 437 -21.05 11.01 -13.94
CA ILE A 437 -19.79 11.75 -14.03
C ILE A 437 -20.00 12.92 -15.00
N ASN A 438 -19.81 14.14 -14.50
CA ASN A 438 -20.03 15.36 -15.28
C ASN A 438 -21.42 15.40 -15.96
N LYS A 439 -22.45 15.00 -15.22
CA LYS A 439 -23.85 14.89 -15.67
C LYS A 439 -24.12 13.80 -16.72
N ILE A 440 -23.16 12.91 -17.01
CA ILE A 440 -23.32 11.79 -17.94
C ILE A 440 -23.33 10.50 -17.13
N LYS A 441 -24.31 9.62 -17.39
CA LYS A 441 -24.36 8.27 -16.78
C LYS A 441 -23.22 7.41 -17.29
N LYS A 442 -22.52 6.78 -16.39
CA LYS A 442 -21.39 5.88 -16.67
C LYS A 442 -21.38 4.66 -15.75
N PRO A 443 -20.77 3.54 -16.17
CA PRO A 443 -20.56 2.39 -15.30
C PRO A 443 -19.71 2.73 -14.07
N LEU A 444 -19.94 2.03 -12.96
CA LEU A 444 -19.21 2.25 -11.70
C LEU A 444 -17.69 2.02 -11.80
N LEU A 445 -17.24 1.13 -12.69
CA LEU A 445 -15.80 0.88 -12.93
C LEU A 445 -15.15 1.92 -13.87
N THR A 446 -15.86 2.99 -14.23
CA THR A 446 -15.25 4.09 -14.99
C THR A 446 -14.19 4.77 -14.15
N GLN A 447 -12.96 4.83 -14.66
CA GLN A 447 -11.86 5.54 -14.03
C GLN A 447 -12.15 7.04 -13.99
N LEU A 448 -11.94 7.63 -12.83
CA LEU A 448 -12.14 9.04 -12.58
C LEU A 448 -10.92 9.87 -13.04
N LYS A 449 -11.19 11.10 -13.41
CA LYS A 449 -10.17 12.08 -13.83
C LYS A 449 -10.20 13.26 -12.88
N ASN A 450 -9.03 13.87 -12.71
CA ASN A 450 -8.92 15.08 -11.88
C ASN A 450 -9.93 16.15 -12.33
N GLY A 451 -10.72 16.66 -11.38
CA GLY A 451 -11.75 17.66 -11.62
C GLY A 451 -13.14 17.12 -11.99
N ASP A 452 -13.34 15.79 -12.03
CA ASP A 452 -14.66 15.21 -12.30
C ASP A 452 -15.65 15.54 -11.16
N ILE A 453 -16.90 15.83 -11.54
CA ILE A 453 -18.04 15.97 -10.61
C ILE A 453 -18.80 14.64 -10.64
N VAL A 454 -18.85 13.94 -9.50
CA VAL A 454 -19.37 12.58 -9.42
C VAL A 454 -20.53 12.48 -8.43
N SER A 455 -21.60 11.80 -8.84
CA SER A 455 -22.66 11.32 -7.96
C SER A 455 -23.01 9.88 -8.24
N ILE A 456 -23.47 9.17 -7.22
CA ILE A 456 -23.81 7.74 -7.29
C ILE A 456 -25.31 7.55 -7.31
N ILE A 457 -25.77 6.73 -8.24
CA ILE A 457 -27.16 6.27 -8.30
C ILE A 457 -27.22 4.93 -7.58
N THR A 458 -28.05 4.85 -6.55
CA THR A 458 -28.20 3.64 -5.73
C THR A 458 -29.47 2.87 -6.10
N ASN A 459 -29.48 1.57 -5.79
CA ASN A 459 -30.62 0.67 -5.91
C ASN A 459 -31.29 0.47 -4.53
N ASN A 460 -32.45 -0.20 -4.50
CA ASN A 460 -33.15 -0.54 -3.26
C ASN A 460 -32.63 -1.84 -2.61
N HIS A 461 -31.66 -2.53 -3.19
CA HIS A 461 -31.06 -3.75 -2.67
C HIS A 461 -29.56 -3.79 -2.89
N ILE A 462 -28.86 -4.48 -1.98
CA ILE A 462 -27.42 -4.67 -2.04
C ILE A 462 -27.04 -5.48 -3.28
N ILE A 463 -26.08 -5.00 -4.06
CA ILE A 463 -25.54 -5.70 -5.22
C ILE A 463 -24.09 -6.10 -4.91
N PRO A 464 -23.83 -7.36 -4.48
CA PRO A 464 -22.46 -7.81 -4.23
C PRO A 464 -21.69 -7.94 -5.56
N ARG A 465 -20.51 -7.36 -5.59
CA ARG A 465 -19.64 -7.32 -6.79
C ARG A 465 -18.24 -7.81 -6.46
N CYS A 466 -18.16 -9.06 -6.03
CA CYS A 466 -16.93 -9.63 -5.47
C CYS A 466 -15.78 -9.70 -6.47
N THR A 467 -16.08 -9.91 -7.76
CA THR A 467 -15.08 -9.89 -8.85
C THR A 467 -14.49 -8.49 -9.12
N TRP A 468 -15.03 -7.44 -8.49
CA TRP A 468 -14.55 -6.07 -8.67
C TRP A 468 -13.56 -5.63 -7.59
N GLN A 469 -13.24 -6.49 -6.63
CA GLN A 469 -12.30 -6.21 -5.55
C GLN A 469 -10.93 -5.77 -6.12
N ASP A 470 -10.45 -6.42 -7.17
CA ASP A 470 -9.16 -6.12 -7.81
C ASP A 470 -9.22 -4.93 -8.79
N MET A 471 -10.43 -4.45 -9.10
CA MET A 471 -10.65 -3.35 -10.04
C MET A 471 -10.75 -1.98 -9.35
N VAL A 472 -10.95 -1.96 -8.04
CA VAL A 472 -10.95 -0.74 -7.22
C VAL A 472 -9.56 -0.44 -6.69
N GLN A 473 -9.29 0.84 -6.44
CA GLN A 473 -7.96 1.27 -6.03
C GLN A 473 -7.86 1.51 -4.51
N THR A 474 -8.95 2.00 -3.88
CA THR A 474 -8.90 2.39 -2.48
C THR A 474 -9.01 1.19 -1.54
N THR A 475 -8.20 1.18 -0.49
CA THR A 475 -8.24 0.17 0.59
C THR A 475 -9.63 0.07 1.24
N LYS A 476 -10.32 1.22 1.40
CA LYS A 476 -11.68 1.28 1.95
C LYS A 476 -12.68 0.51 1.08
N ALA A 477 -12.64 0.69 -0.25
CA ALA A 477 -13.50 -0.04 -1.18
C ALA A 477 -13.17 -1.54 -1.18
N LYS A 478 -11.90 -1.92 -1.29
CA LYS A 478 -11.43 -3.32 -1.24
C LYS A 478 -11.90 -4.04 0.02
N LYS A 479 -11.68 -3.42 1.20
CA LYS A 479 -12.10 -3.96 2.50
C LYS A 479 -13.62 -4.11 2.60
N SER A 480 -14.37 -3.10 2.20
CA SER A 480 -15.83 -3.13 2.24
C SER A 480 -16.41 -4.21 1.33
N ILE A 481 -15.87 -4.37 0.12
CA ILE A 481 -16.24 -5.43 -0.82
C ILE A 481 -15.89 -6.80 -0.21
N LYS A 482 -14.68 -6.98 0.36
CA LYS A 482 -14.23 -8.23 0.98
C LYS A 482 -15.17 -8.66 2.13
N ILE A 483 -15.52 -7.73 3.01
CA ILE A 483 -16.45 -7.97 4.12
C ILE A 483 -17.85 -8.35 3.60
N LEU A 484 -18.38 -7.59 2.63
CA LEU A 484 -19.68 -7.88 2.04
C LEU A 484 -19.72 -9.27 1.40
N CYS A 485 -18.65 -9.63 0.68
CA CYS A 485 -18.53 -10.91 0.01
C CYS A 485 -18.35 -12.07 0.99
N HIS A 486 -17.55 -11.88 2.03
CA HIS A 486 -17.40 -12.86 3.11
C HIS A 486 -18.74 -13.17 3.80
N ASN A 487 -19.47 -12.11 4.17
CA ASN A 487 -20.79 -12.25 4.77
C ASN A 487 -21.79 -12.93 3.82
N ARG A 488 -21.72 -12.59 2.54
CA ARG A 488 -22.52 -13.23 1.49
C ARG A 488 -22.19 -14.71 1.33
N LEU A 489 -20.90 -15.07 1.27
CA LEU A 489 -20.45 -16.45 1.20
C LEU A 489 -20.93 -17.27 2.38
N LYS A 490 -20.77 -16.76 3.60
CA LYS A 490 -21.25 -17.41 4.82
C LYS A 490 -22.76 -17.67 4.80
N HIS A 491 -23.52 -16.69 4.31
CA HIS A 491 -24.96 -16.84 4.15
C HIS A 491 -25.32 -17.87 3.06
N ILE A 492 -24.59 -17.88 1.94
CA ILE A 492 -24.78 -18.88 0.87
C ILE A 492 -24.44 -20.28 1.39
N ASP A 493 -23.37 -20.43 2.19
CA ASP A 493 -22.99 -21.72 2.77
C ASP A 493 -24.06 -22.27 3.69
N ASP A 494 -24.61 -21.45 4.57
CA ASP A 494 -25.71 -21.87 5.44
C ASP A 494 -26.95 -22.25 4.61
N LEU A 495 -27.33 -21.42 3.66
CA LEU A 495 -28.49 -21.64 2.80
C LEU A 495 -28.33 -22.88 1.92
N SER A 496 -27.16 -23.08 1.30
CA SER A 496 -26.88 -24.23 0.46
C SER A 496 -26.84 -25.52 1.28
N SER A 497 -26.21 -25.49 2.45
CA SER A 497 -26.16 -26.64 3.35
C SER A 497 -27.57 -27.09 3.81
N ARG A 498 -28.41 -26.11 4.19
CA ARG A 498 -29.81 -26.38 4.53
C ARG A 498 -30.59 -27.01 3.38
N ASN A 499 -30.46 -26.44 2.18
CA ASN A 499 -31.13 -26.92 0.98
C ASN A 499 -30.65 -28.34 0.57
N ILE A 500 -29.34 -28.61 0.68
CA ILE A 500 -28.77 -29.93 0.39
C ILE A 500 -29.30 -30.98 1.39
N ILE A 501 -29.32 -30.66 2.67
CA ILE A 501 -29.89 -31.58 3.72
C ILE A 501 -31.36 -31.84 3.45
N ASN A 502 -32.15 -30.81 3.22
CA ASN A 502 -33.56 -30.96 2.86
C ASN A 502 -33.73 -31.81 1.60
N THR A 503 -32.89 -31.67 0.58
CA THR A 503 -32.93 -32.50 -0.63
C THR A 503 -32.60 -33.96 -0.35
N ILE A 504 -31.57 -34.23 0.45
CA ILE A 504 -31.18 -35.60 0.83
C ILE A 504 -32.35 -36.31 1.56
N PHE A 505 -33.05 -35.60 2.46
CA PHE A 505 -34.09 -36.13 3.29
C PHE A 505 -35.53 -35.82 2.83
N SER A 506 -35.72 -35.17 1.68
CA SER A 506 -37.02 -34.71 1.17
C SER A 506 -38.07 -35.82 1.00
N ARG A 507 -37.62 -37.07 0.87
CA ARG A 507 -38.53 -38.25 0.77
C ARG A 507 -39.21 -38.59 2.10
N TYR A 508 -38.84 -37.93 3.19
CA TYR A 508 -39.28 -38.30 4.55
C TYR A 508 -40.03 -37.16 5.25
N LYS A 509 -39.65 -35.90 5.01
CA LYS A 509 -40.31 -34.73 5.59
C LYS A 509 -39.90 -33.48 4.84
N ASP A 510 -40.79 -32.50 4.72
CA ASP A 510 -40.55 -31.27 3.93
C ASP A 510 -39.50 -30.31 4.53
N SER A 511 -39.31 -30.33 5.85
CA SER A 511 -38.26 -29.57 6.52
C SER A 511 -37.69 -30.34 7.70
N ILE A 512 -36.48 -30.86 7.53
CA ILE A 512 -35.75 -31.63 8.57
C ILE A 512 -34.68 -30.77 9.24
N VAL A 513 -34.26 -29.68 8.60
CA VAL A 513 -33.16 -28.85 9.07
C VAL A 513 -33.42 -28.29 10.47
N ASP A 514 -34.66 -27.97 10.79
CA ASP A 514 -35.03 -27.41 12.10
C ASP A 514 -34.92 -28.43 13.26
N GLU A 515 -34.82 -29.71 12.94
CA GLU A 515 -34.67 -30.81 13.88
C GLU A 515 -33.18 -31.21 14.08
N LEU A 516 -32.25 -30.65 13.29
CA LEU A 516 -30.84 -30.94 13.38
C LEU A 516 -30.10 -29.91 14.23
N LYS A 517 -28.99 -30.32 14.82
CA LYS A 517 -28.09 -29.39 15.50
C LYS A 517 -27.47 -28.44 14.48
N ASN A 518 -27.26 -27.18 14.87
CA ASN A 518 -26.62 -26.19 14.02
C ASN A 518 -25.22 -26.62 13.54
N GLU A 519 -24.49 -27.42 14.32
CA GLU A 519 -23.19 -27.97 13.94
C GLU A 519 -23.27 -28.93 12.76
N ASP A 520 -24.30 -29.79 12.71
CA ASP A 520 -24.52 -30.74 11.61
C ASP A 520 -24.89 -30.01 10.31
N VAL A 521 -25.68 -28.93 10.44
CA VAL A 521 -26.07 -28.10 9.30
C VAL A 521 -24.87 -27.36 8.72
N LYS A 522 -23.96 -26.83 9.56
CA LYS A 522 -22.77 -26.11 9.12
C LYS A 522 -21.70 -27.00 8.50
N ASN A 523 -21.67 -28.29 8.86
CA ASN A 523 -20.63 -29.22 8.42
C ASN A 523 -21.16 -30.25 7.40
N ILE A 524 -21.84 -29.76 6.35
CA ILE A 524 -22.42 -30.65 5.32
C ILE A 524 -21.40 -31.61 4.70
N GLN A 525 -20.12 -31.21 4.59
CA GLN A 525 -19.04 -32.07 4.12
C GLN A 525 -18.88 -33.33 4.98
N LYS A 526 -19.00 -33.21 6.30
CA LYS A 526 -18.93 -34.37 7.23
C LYS A 526 -20.06 -35.35 6.96
N ILE A 527 -21.26 -34.85 6.64
CA ILE A 527 -22.41 -35.69 6.31
C ILE A 527 -22.17 -36.45 5.00
N VAL A 528 -21.57 -35.79 4.00
CA VAL A 528 -21.39 -36.37 2.67
C VAL A 528 -20.22 -37.33 2.60
N TYR A 529 -19.10 -37.01 3.27
CA TYR A 529 -17.84 -37.78 3.17
C TYR A 529 -17.68 -38.84 4.27
N ASN A 530 -18.34 -38.71 5.41
CA ASN A 530 -18.21 -39.62 6.54
C ASN A 530 -19.46 -40.43 6.78
N LEU A 531 -19.40 -41.74 6.50
CA LEU A 531 -20.53 -42.68 6.68
C LEU A 531 -21.00 -42.78 8.14
N ASP A 532 -20.09 -42.65 9.11
CA ASP A 532 -20.45 -42.73 10.53
C ASP A 532 -21.17 -41.48 10.99
N HIS A 533 -20.75 -40.30 10.48
CA HIS A 533 -21.46 -39.06 10.73
C HIS A 533 -22.84 -39.05 10.08
N LEU A 534 -22.97 -39.55 8.85
CA LEU A 534 -24.25 -39.76 8.18
C LEU A 534 -25.19 -40.71 9.02
N LYS A 535 -24.62 -41.75 9.62
CA LYS A 535 -25.39 -42.65 10.54
C LYS A 535 -25.88 -41.90 11.78
N GLN A 536 -25.05 -41.03 12.39
CA GLN A 536 -25.45 -40.23 13.53
C GLN A 536 -26.61 -39.30 13.21
N VAL A 537 -26.51 -38.58 12.06
CA VAL A 537 -27.58 -37.71 11.56
C VAL A 537 -28.86 -38.50 11.28
N LYS A 538 -28.78 -39.68 10.67
CA LYS A 538 -29.91 -40.58 10.47
C LYS A 538 -30.59 -40.96 11.78
N ASN A 539 -29.80 -41.32 12.78
CA ASN A 539 -30.33 -41.70 14.11
C ASN A 539 -31.02 -40.52 14.80
N THR A 540 -30.48 -39.30 14.65
CA THR A 540 -31.11 -38.08 15.16
C THR A 540 -32.45 -37.84 14.47
N ILE A 541 -32.52 -37.94 13.15
CA ILE A 541 -33.75 -37.79 12.37
C ILE A 541 -34.78 -38.88 12.75
N GLN A 542 -34.35 -40.11 12.90
CA GLN A 542 -35.25 -41.21 13.33
C GLN A 542 -35.92 -40.98 14.68
N LYS A 543 -35.24 -40.34 15.63
CA LYS A 543 -35.80 -39.97 16.93
C LYS A 543 -36.88 -38.89 16.83
N HIS A 544 -36.82 -38.05 15.82
CA HIS A 544 -37.78 -36.96 15.57
C HIS A 544 -38.99 -37.41 14.70
N ILE A 545 -38.88 -38.57 14.03
CA ILE A 545 -40.01 -39.15 13.31
C ILE A 545 -41.01 -39.67 14.34
N ARG A 546 -42.16 -39.02 14.43
CA ARG A 546 -43.23 -39.41 15.37
C ARG A 546 -43.75 -40.82 15.02
N ASP A 547 -44.25 -41.51 16.03
CA ASP A 547 -44.80 -42.86 15.83
C ASP A 547 -46.01 -42.91 14.87
N THR A 548 -46.64 -41.75 14.63
CA THR A 548 -47.71 -41.54 13.63
C THR A 548 -47.25 -41.63 12.19
N ASP A 549 -45.97 -41.40 11.91
CA ASP A 549 -45.44 -41.41 10.53
C ASP A 549 -45.03 -42.80 10.01
N GLY A 550 -45.13 -43.78 10.85
CA GLY A 550 -45.09 -45.21 10.53
C GLY A 550 -43.68 -45.83 10.40
N PHE A 551 -43.61 -47.15 10.59
CA PHE A 551 -42.43 -48.00 10.48
C PHE A 551 -41.69 -47.84 9.12
N LEU A 552 -42.46 -47.64 8.03
CA LEU A 552 -41.90 -47.47 6.67
C LEU A 552 -41.07 -46.20 6.53
N ALA A 553 -41.41 -45.08 7.19
CA ALA A 553 -40.64 -43.86 7.17
C ALA A 553 -39.29 -44.05 7.87
N ARG A 554 -39.26 -44.70 9.04
CA ARG A 554 -38.05 -45.04 9.79
C ARG A 554 -37.11 -45.95 8.97
N LEU A 555 -37.68 -46.98 8.33
CA LEU A 555 -36.95 -47.94 7.50
C LEU A 555 -36.30 -47.22 6.28
N LYS A 556 -37.02 -46.32 5.66
CA LYS A 556 -36.51 -45.54 4.53
C LYS A 556 -35.33 -44.65 4.92
N VAL A 557 -35.36 -43.99 6.07
CA VAL A 557 -34.22 -43.21 6.59
C VAL A 557 -33.00 -44.11 6.84
N GLN A 558 -33.23 -45.30 7.38
CA GLN A 558 -32.18 -46.26 7.70
C GLN A 558 -31.47 -46.77 6.42
N THR A 559 -32.23 -47.00 5.35
CA THR A 559 -31.73 -47.50 4.06
C THR A 559 -31.17 -46.42 3.12
N LEU A 560 -31.25 -45.15 3.50
CA LEU A 560 -30.72 -44.05 2.71
C LEU A 560 -29.20 -44.19 2.51
N SER A 561 -28.75 -44.16 1.28
CA SER A 561 -27.34 -44.11 0.91
C SER A 561 -27.08 -42.99 -0.12
N LEU A 562 -25.98 -42.27 0.04
CA LEU A 562 -25.51 -41.31 -0.95
C LEU A 562 -24.57 -42.01 -1.93
N LYS A 563 -24.87 -41.89 -3.22
CA LYS A 563 -24.01 -42.39 -4.29
C LYS A 563 -23.08 -41.25 -4.73
N LYS A 564 -21.81 -41.58 -4.86
CA LYS A 564 -20.81 -40.71 -5.51
C LYS A 564 -20.85 -40.96 -7.01
N ILE A 565 -21.16 -39.95 -7.78
CA ILE A 565 -21.29 -39.99 -9.23
C ILE A 565 -20.28 -38.99 -9.81
N ARG A 566 -19.50 -39.43 -10.78
CA ARG A 566 -18.53 -38.57 -11.48
C ARG A 566 -19.10 -38.20 -12.86
N PHE A 567 -19.07 -36.88 -13.13
CA PHE A 567 -19.35 -36.32 -14.46
C PHE A 567 -18.16 -35.41 -14.80
N ASP A 568 -17.37 -35.82 -15.81
CA ASP A 568 -16.15 -35.13 -16.20
C ASP A 568 -15.26 -34.75 -14.97
N ASN A 569 -15.10 -33.47 -14.72
CA ASN A 569 -14.28 -32.93 -13.65
C ASN A 569 -15.07 -32.67 -12.34
N VAL A 570 -16.33 -33.07 -12.26
CA VAL A 570 -17.19 -32.80 -11.12
C VAL A 570 -17.63 -34.10 -10.42
N LEU A 571 -17.61 -34.07 -9.10
CA LEU A 571 -18.15 -35.11 -8.23
C LEU A 571 -19.49 -34.65 -7.65
N ILE A 572 -20.49 -35.49 -7.76
CA ILE A 572 -21.83 -35.25 -7.22
C ILE A 572 -22.18 -36.34 -6.21
N TYR A 573 -22.74 -35.94 -5.09
CA TYR A 573 -23.19 -36.83 -4.02
C TYR A 573 -24.71 -36.76 -3.88
N SER A 574 -25.41 -37.81 -4.30
CA SER A 574 -26.88 -37.82 -4.36
C SER A 574 -27.47 -39.16 -4.07
N ASN A 575 -28.68 -39.15 -3.51
CA ASN A 575 -29.57 -40.32 -3.38
C ASN A 575 -30.60 -40.40 -4.51
N PHE A 576 -30.51 -39.47 -5.48
CA PHE A 576 -31.36 -39.46 -6.67
C PHE A 576 -30.57 -39.90 -7.89
N SER A 577 -31.32 -40.41 -8.92
CA SER A 577 -30.71 -40.62 -10.23
C SER A 577 -30.51 -39.29 -10.95
N ILE A 578 -29.32 -39.08 -11.54
CA ILE A 578 -28.96 -37.91 -12.31
C ILE A 578 -28.67 -38.36 -13.72
N ASN A 579 -29.29 -37.71 -14.71
CA ASN A 579 -29.14 -38.02 -16.13
C ASN A 579 -28.05 -37.15 -16.77
N SER A 580 -28.04 -35.85 -16.46
CA SER A 580 -27.10 -34.92 -17.08
C SER A 580 -26.60 -33.88 -16.07
N VAL A 581 -25.42 -33.35 -16.36
CA VAL A 581 -24.80 -32.23 -15.60
C VAL A 581 -24.36 -31.20 -16.62
N SER A 582 -24.73 -29.96 -16.41
CA SER A 582 -24.35 -28.83 -17.26
C SER A 582 -23.81 -27.64 -16.44
N PHE A 583 -22.93 -26.88 -17.04
CA PHE A 583 -22.43 -25.64 -16.49
C PHE A 583 -23.24 -24.46 -17.05
N GLU A 584 -23.73 -23.61 -16.18
CA GLU A 584 -24.59 -22.50 -16.57
C GLU A 584 -23.85 -21.34 -17.21
N HIS A 585 -24.42 -20.83 -18.30
CA HIS A 585 -23.86 -19.68 -19.04
C HIS A 585 -23.92 -18.34 -18.30
N CYS A 586 -24.77 -18.21 -17.27
CA CYS A 586 -24.92 -16.95 -16.54
C CYS A 586 -23.70 -16.58 -15.67
N CYS A 587 -22.80 -17.54 -15.38
CA CYS A 587 -21.66 -17.33 -14.49
C CYS A 587 -20.39 -18.08 -14.89
N HIS A 588 -20.46 -18.94 -15.93
CA HIS A 588 -19.32 -19.68 -16.50
C HIS A 588 -18.32 -20.21 -15.46
N PRO A 589 -18.74 -21.09 -14.53
CA PRO A 589 -17.84 -21.58 -13.49
C PRO A 589 -16.69 -22.35 -14.11
N LYS A 590 -15.49 -22.08 -13.64
CA LYS A 590 -14.24 -22.68 -14.09
C LYS A 590 -13.75 -23.70 -13.07
N PHE A 591 -12.88 -24.59 -13.50
CA PHE A 591 -12.21 -25.54 -12.61
C PHE A 591 -11.45 -24.76 -11.50
N GLY A 592 -11.68 -25.15 -10.24
CA GLY A 592 -11.12 -24.49 -9.07
C GLY A 592 -12.03 -23.43 -8.42
N ASP A 593 -13.07 -22.95 -9.13
CA ASP A 593 -14.04 -22.01 -8.56
C ASP A 593 -14.88 -22.70 -7.47
N ASP A 594 -15.34 -21.92 -6.49
CA ASP A 594 -16.37 -22.37 -5.56
C ASP A 594 -17.69 -22.55 -6.31
N ILE A 595 -18.24 -23.77 -6.27
CA ILE A 595 -19.44 -24.13 -7.05
C ILE A 595 -20.61 -24.57 -6.18
N VAL A 596 -21.81 -24.42 -6.73
CA VAL A 596 -23.07 -24.96 -6.20
C VAL A 596 -23.85 -25.66 -7.31
N ALA A 597 -24.52 -26.75 -6.96
CA ALA A 597 -25.30 -27.54 -7.89
C ALA A 597 -26.79 -27.46 -7.56
N LEU A 598 -27.59 -27.07 -8.54
CA LEU A 598 -29.04 -27.01 -8.48
C LEU A 598 -29.64 -28.19 -9.26
N LYS A 599 -30.56 -28.91 -8.65
CA LYS A 599 -31.25 -30.05 -9.27
C LYS A 599 -32.60 -29.61 -9.83
N GLU A 600 -32.81 -29.80 -11.10
CA GLU A 600 -34.07 -29.61 -11.80
C GLU A 600 -34.49 -30.94 -12.39
N ASN A 601 -35.51 -31.59 -11.86
CA ASN A 601 -35.93 -32.96 -12.20
C ASN A 601 -34.81 -34.00 -12.03
N LYS A 602 -34.24 -34.49 -13.14
CA LYS A 602 -33.10 -35.44 -13.17
C LYS A 602 -31.82 -34.82 -13.67
N ASP A 603 -31.83 -33.53 -13.97
CA ASP A 603 -30.69 -32.80 -14.49
C ASP A 603 -30.12 -31.90 -13.38
N VAL A 604 -28.83 -31.61 -13.46
CA VAL A 604 -28.12 -30.80 -12.49
C VAL A 604 -27.41 -29.67 -13.23
N THR A 605 -27.63 -28.44 -12.76
CA THR A 605 -26.95 -27.26 -13.26
C THR A 605 -25.93 -26.77 -12.25
N ILE A 606 -24.70 -26.54 -12.69
CA ILE A 606 -23.60 -26.06 -11.86
C ILE A 606 -23.41 -24.56 -12.08
N HIS A 607 -23.38 -23.84 -10.97
CA HIS A 607 -23.15 -22.41 -10.95
C HIS A 607 -21.91 -22.06 -10.11
N HIS A 608 -21.29 -20.94 -10.40
CA HIS A 608 -20.38 -20.30 -9.45
C HIS A 608 -21.16 -19.96 -8.16
N LYS A 609 -20.57 -20.21 -7.00
CA LYS A 609 -21.22 -20.06 -5.70
C LYS A 609 -21.81 -18.66 -5.47
N MET A 610 -21.12 -17.62 -5.97
CA MET A 610 -21.58 -16.23 -5.87
C MET A 610 -22.56 -15.81 -6.99
N CYS A 611 -23.01 -16.72 -7.82
CA CYS A 611 -23.94 -16.41 -8.90
C CYS A 611 -25.28 -15.89 -8.38
N GLU A 612 -25.73 -14.76 -8.89
CA GLU A 612 -26.98 -14.12 -8.48
C GLU A 612 -28.22 -14.96 -8.88
N THR A 613 -28.17 -15.61 -10.04
CA THR A 613 -29.23 -16.51 -10.51
C THR A 613 -29.34 -17.72 -9.59
N ALA A 614 -28.21 -18.33 -9.23
CA ALA A 614 -28.19 -19.44 -8.28
C ALA A 614 -28.71 -19.03 -6.92
N TYR A 615 -28.30 -17.87 -6.41
CA TYR A 615 -28.74 -17.36 -5.13
C TYR A 615 -30.26 -17.09 -5.06
N LYS A 616 -30.85 -16.55 -6.12
CA LYS A 616 -32.31 -16.37 -6.22
C LYS A 616 -33.04 -17.71 -6.21
N LYS A 617 -32.50 -18.72 -6.88
CA LYS A 617 -33.04 -20.09 -6.88
C LYS A 617 -32.88 -20.75 -5.49
N MET A 618 -31.74 -20.58 -4.83
CA MET A 618 -31.49 -21.10 -3.47
C MET A 618 -32.48 -20.54 -2.44
N LYS A 619 -32.80 -19.24 -2.50
CA LYS A 619 -33.79 -18.60 -1.61
C LYS A 619 -35.21 -19.16 -1.76
N LYS A 620 -35.53 -19.71 -2.92
CA LYS A 620 -36.84 -20.33 -3.20
C LYS A 620 -36.92 -21.81 -2.77
N ASN A 621 -35.98 -22.31 -1.93
CA ASN A 621 -35.90 -23.71 -1.50
C ASN A 621 -35.80 -24.71 -2.66
N ASN A 622 -35.16 -24.36 -3.76
CA ASN A 622 -34.93 -25.33 -4.84
C ASN A 622 -34.01 -26.44 -4.37
N GLN A 623 -34.24 -27.66 -4.93
CA GLN A 623 -33.43 -28.82 -4.63
C GLN A 623 -31.98 -28.61 -4.99
N MET A 624 -31.09 -28.75 -4.01
CA MET A 624 -29.64 -28.62 -4.18
C MET A 624 -28.96 -29.96 -3.91
N ILE A 625 -27.86 -30.20 -4.62
CA ILE A 625 -27.04 -31.40 -4.47
C ILE A 625 -25.64 -31.00 -4.10
N TYR A 626 -25.00 -31.78 -3.22
CA TYR A 626 -23.61 -31.55 -2.88
C TYR A 626 -22.72 -31.90 -4.08
N THR A 627 -21.86 -30.96 -4.44
CA THR A 627 -20.90 -31.09 -5.53
C THR A 627 -19.53 -30.60 -5.11
N ASP A 628 -18.50 -31.21 -5.68
CA ASP A 628 -17.09 -30.78 -5.54
C ASP A 628 -16.35 -31.10 -6.85
N TRP A 629 -15.21 -30.45 -7.06
CA TRP A 629 -14.34 -30.79 -8.17
C TRP A 629 -13.64 -32.12 -7.96
N VAL A 630 -13.30 -32.80 -9.03
CA VAL A 630 -12.39 -33.95 -8.99
C VAL A 630 -11.03 -33.42 -8.61
N LYS A 631 -10.55 -33.71 -7.41
CA LYS A 631 -9.22 -33.28 -6.93
C LYS A 631 -8.14 -34.20 -7.52
N ASP A 632 -7.80 -34.02 -8.78
CA ASP A 632 -6.49 -34.41 -9.25
C ASP A 632 -5.49 -33.48 -8.52
N LYS A 633 -4.41 -34.01 -7.95
CA LYS A 633 -3.38 -33.18 -7.34
C LYS A 633 -2.68 -32.41 -8.44
N PHE A 634 -2.95 -31.09 -8.52
CA PHE A 634 -2.16 -30.18 -9.32
C PHE A 634 -1.18 -29.44 -8.43
N TYR A 635 0.01 -29.24 -8.94
CA TYR A 635 1.08 -28.50 -8.26
C TYR A 635 1.28 -27.19 -9.00
N ARG A 636 1.20 -26.10 -8.27
CA ARG A 636 1.38 -24.75 -8.82
C ARG A 636 2.83 -24.36 -8.74
N TYR A 637 3.41 -24.01 -9.88
CA TYR A 637 4.78 -23.53 -10.02
C TYR A 637 4.77 -22.08 -10.50
N LYS A 638 5.74 -21.33 -10.02
CA LYS A 638 6.04 -19.99 -10.50
C LYS A 638 7.46 -19.97 -11.04
N MET A 639 7.64 -19.36 -12.20
CA MET A 639 8.97 -19.23 -12.81
C MET A 639 9.20 -17.83 -13.38
N VAL A 640 10.43 -17.40 -13.38
CA VAL A 640 10.93 -16.26 -14.13
C VAL A 640 11.87 -16.78 -15.19
N VAL A 641 11.58 -16.48 -16.44
CA VAL A 641 12.38 -16.90 -17.60
C VAL A 641 12.92 -15.70 -18.37
N SER A 642 14.08 -15.87 -18.98
CA SER A 642 14.66 -14.87 -19.88
C SER A 642 14.40 -15.30 -21.34
N LEU A 643 13.56 -14.55 -22.03
CA LEU A 643 13.19 -14.80 -23.43
C LEU A 643 13.86 -13.79 -24.35
N PRO A 644 14.38 -14.21 -25.52
CA PRO A 644 14.79 -13.27 -26.56
C PRO A 644 13.63 -12.37 -26.98
N ASN A 645 13.89 -11.10 -27.20
CA ASN A 645 12.86 -10.16 -27.65
C ASN A 645 12.52 -10.37 -29.13
N VAL A 646 12.05 -11.57 -29.48
CA VAL A 646 11.69 -11.98 -30.83
C VAL A 646 10.20 -12.32 -30.87
N ARG A 647 9.54 -11.90 -31.93
CA ARG A 647 8.11 -12.13 -32.12
C ARG A 647 7.77 -13.62 -32.08
N GLY A 648 6.87 -14.01 -31.17
CA GLY A 648 6.36 -15.37 -31.06
C GLY A 648 7.08 -16.25 -30.03
N GLU A 649 8.20 -15.85 -29.42
CA GLU A 649 8.94 -16.69 -28.45
C GLU A 649 8.10 -17.00 -27.21
N LEU A 650 7.45 -16.00 -26.62
CA LEU A 650 6.54 -16.22 -25.50
C LEU A 650 5.40 -17.18 -25.88
N ALA A 651 4.81 -16.98 -27.05
CA ALA A 651 3.72 -17.86 -27.52
C ALA A 651 4.19 -19.31 -27.68
N ARG A 652 5.40 -19.55 -28.19
CA ARG A 652 5.98 -20.91 -28.31
C ARG A 652 6.18 -21.55 -26.94
N LEU A 653 6.69 -20.81 -25.96
CA LEU A 653 6.86 -21.31 -24.60
C LEU A 653 5.52 -21.66 -23.94
N LEU A 654 4.52 -20.78 -24.05
CA LEU A 654 3.19 -21.04 -23.50
C LEU A 654 2.49 -22.22 -24.18
N THR A 655 2.63 -22.38 -25.50
CA THR A 655 2.11 -23.53 -26.24
C THR A 655 2.81 -24.81 -25.79
N TYR A 656 4.13 -24.81 -25.65
CA TYR A 656 4.89 -25.95 -25.17
C TYR A 656 4.44 -26.40 -23.78
N LEU A 657 4.25 -25.47 -22.84
CA LEU A 657 3.74 -25.78 -21.50
C LEU A 657 2.32 -26.34 -21.54
N SER A 658 1.42 -25.70 -22.28
CA SER A 658 -0.01 -26.04 -22.24
C SER A 658 -0.36 -27.27 -23.09
N VAL A 659 0.28 -27.46 -24.22
CA VAL A 659 -0.04 -28.58 -25.17
C VAL A 659 0.84 -29.80 -24.90
N ASP A 660 2.17 -29.62 -24.81
CA ASP A 660 3.07 -30.76 -24.70
C ASP A 660 3.16 -31.31 -23.27
N HIS A 661 2.90 -30.45 -22.25
CA HIS A 661 2.98 -30.82 -20.83
C HIS A 661 1.66 -30.70 -20.06
N GLU A 662 0.55 -30.44 -20.75
CA GLU A 662 -0.79 -30.29 -20.15
C GLU A 662 -0.85 -29.28 -18.96
N ALA A 663 0.04 -28.29 -18.96
CA ALA A 663 0.08 -27.28 -17.91
C ALA A 663 -1.03 -26.24 -18.12
N THR A 664 -1.72 -25.85 -17.04
CA THR A 664 -2.67 -24.76 -17.04
C THR A 664 -1.94 -23.45 -16.69
N ILE A 665 -1.89 -22.50 -17.61
CA ILE A 665 -1.29 -21.19 -17.38
C ILE A 665 -2.25 -20.31 -16.59
N LEU A 666 -1.82 -19.81 -15.44
CA LEU A 666 -2.63 -18.98 -14.53
C LEU A 666 -2.37 -17.50 -14.72
N LEU A 667 -1.09 -17.12 -14.83
CA LEU A 667 -0.67 -15.73 -14.96
C LEU A 667 0.55 -15.65 -15.86
N VAL A 668 0.63 -14.60 -16.65
CA VAL A 668 1.81 -14.25 -17.45
C VAL A 668 2.05 -12.76 -17.34
N GLU A 669 3.20 -12.39 -16.79
CA GLU A 669 3.68 -11.02 -16.76
C GLU A 669 4.90 -10.90 -17.65
N TYR A 670 4.83 -10.02 -18.64
CA TYR A 670 5.88 -9.79 -19.62
C TYR A 670 6.49 -8.41 -19.46
N GLY A 671 7.82 -8.34 -19.40
CA GLY A 671 8.54 -7.09 -19.27
C GLY A 671 8.27 -6.11 -20.41
N LYS A 672 8.24 -4.79 -20.10
CA LYS A 672 7.85 -3.73 -21.06
C LYS A 672 9.04 -3.01 -21.71
N ASP A 673 10.26 -3.47 -21.49
CA ASP A 673 11.43 -2.80 -22.07
C ASP A 673 11.59 -3.16 -23.54
N LYS A 674 11.20 -2.22 -24.41
CA LYS A 674 11.23 -2.40 -25.88
C LYS A 674 12.64 -2.52 -26.46
N TYR A 675 13.66 -2.12 -25.73
CA TYR A 675 15.05 -2.02 -26.21
C TYR A 675 15.97 -3.10 -25.66
N ALA A 676 15.51 -3.88 -24.69
CA ALA A 676 16.28 -4.99 -24.16
C ALA A 676 16.38 -6.14 -25.17
N SER A 677 17.56 -6.71 -25.37
CA SER A 677 17.78 -7.89 -26.21
C SER A 677 17.04 -9.12 -25.69
N ASN A 678 16.89 -9.23 -24.37
CA ASN A 678 16.13 -10.27 -23.67
C ASN A 678 15.07 -9.63 -22.77
N GLN A 679 13.91 -10.25 -22.69
CA GLN A 679 12.82 -9.83 -21.80
C GLN A 679 12.66 -10.87 -20.68
N TYR A 680 12.41 -10.39 -19.47
CA TYR A 680 12.03 -11.26 -18.35
C TYR A 680 10.52 -11.48 -18.37
N CYS A 681 10.12 -12.74 -18.21
CA CYS A 681 8.71 -13.13 -18.19
C CYS A 681 8.46 -13.97 -16.93
N THR A 682 7.51 -13.52 -16.10
CA THR A 682 7.02 -14.30 -14.97
C THR A 682 5.81 -15.11 -15.42
N ILE A 683 5.82 -16.41 -15.17
CA ILE A 683 4.74 -17.33 -15.55
C ILE A 683 4.37 -18.15 -14.31
N ASP A 684 3.08 -18.07 -13.93
CA ASP A 684 2.47 -18.97 -12.97
C ASP A 684 1.67 -20.04 -13.71
N PHE A 685 1.88 -21.29 -13.36
CA PHE A 685 1.17 -22.40 -14.01
C PHE A 685 0.95 -23.58 -13.05
N GLU A 686 -0.03 -24.42 -13.38
CA GLU A 686 -0.34 -25.66 -12.68
C GLU A 686 -0.10 -26.87 -13.57
N ILE A 687 0.50 -27.92 -12.99
CA ILE A 687 0.78 -29.19 -13.66
C ILE A 687 0.59 -30.36 -12.69
N LYS A 688 0.31 -31.56 -13.22
CA LYS A 688 0.10 -32.78 -12.40
C LYS A 688 1.36 -33.37 -11.81
N ASP A 689 2.54 -32.99 -12.30
CA ASP A 689 3.83 -33.51 -11.87
C ASP A 689 4.33 -32.76 -10.60
N ASP A 690 4.59 -33.50 -9.53
CA ASP A 690 5.10 -32.99 -8.25
C ASP A 690 6.63 -32.91 -8.19
N ASN A 691 7.33 -33.46 -9.16
CA ASN A 691 8.78 -33.49 -9.21
C ASN A 691 9.33 -32.17 -9.78
N LYS A 692 9.70 -31.25 -8.87
CA LYS A 692 10.21 -29.91 -9.19
C LYS A 692 11.39 -29.97 -10.18
N GLU A 693 12.35 -30.87 -9.97
CA GLU A 693 13.54 -30.98 -10.83
C GLU A 693 13.18 -31.46 -12.24
N LYS A 694 12.24 -32.40 -12.37
CA LYS A 694 11.75 -32.87 -13.66
C LYS A 694 11.02 -31.77 -14.42
N VAL A 695 10.14 -31.01 -13.73
CA VAL A 695 9.42 -29.88 -14.32
C VAL A 695 10.40 -28.80 -14.77
N LYS A 696 11.40 -28.49 -13.95
CA LYS A 696 12.46 -27.54 -14.29
C LYS A 696 13.25 -27.99 -15.52
N THR A 697 13.66 -29.25 -15.58
CA THR A 697 14.50 -29.80 -16.67
C THR A 697 13.82 -29.69 -18.01
N PHE A 698 12.51 -30.00 -18.15
CA PHE A 698 11.87 -29.89 -19.45
C PHE A 698 11.70 -28.43 -19.90
N ILE A 699 11.52 -27.48 -18.95
CA ILE A 699 11.43 -26.07 -19.30
C ILE A 699 12.80 -25.52 -19.74
N GLU A 700 13.90 -25.94 -19.08
CA GLU A 700 15.26 -25.55 -19.43
C GLU A 700 15.68 -25.96 -20.84
N GLN A 701 15.04 -26.99 -21.42
CA GLN A 701 15.23 -27.38 -22.83
C GLN A 701 14.75 -26.30 -23.83
N LYS A 702 13.88 -25.41 -23.42
CA LYS A 702 13.25 -24.41 -24.29
C LYS A 702 13.67 -22.98 -23.97
N THR A 703 13.99 -22.69 -22.71
CA THR A 703 14.32 -21.33 -22.28
C THR A 703 15.24 -21.33 -21.08
N LYS A 704 15.95 -20.21 -20.88
CA LYS A 704 16.78 -20.01 -19.69
C LYS A 704 15.87 -19.61 -18.52
N ILE A 705 15.83 -20.46 -17.50
CA ILE A 705 15.15 -20.18 -16.24
C ILE A 705 16.08 -19.30 -15.38
N ILE A 706 15.52 -18.24 -14.82
CA ILE A 706 16.18 -17.36 -13.86
C ILE A 706 15.78 -17.79 -12.45
N GLU A 707 14.47 -18.01 -12.22
CA GLU A 707 13.91 -18.46 -10.95
C GLU A 707 12.86 -19.54 -11.20
N PHE A 708 12.79 -20.54 -10.30
CA PHE A 708 11.81 -21.62 -10.39
C PHE A 708 11.50 -22.18 -9.00
N TYR A 709 10.24 -22.08 -8.59
CA TYR A 709 9.79 -22.57 -7.29
C TYR A 709 8.35 -23.08 -7.31
N LEU A 710 8.06 -23.98 -6.38
CA LEU A 710 6.69 -24.42 -6.12
C LEU A 710 5.95 -23.30 -5.37
N ALA A 711 4.77 -22.93 -5.77
CA ALA A 711 4.04 -21.80 -5.17
C ALA A 711 3.80 -21.98 -3.66
N ILE A 712 3.71 -23.21 -3.16
CA ILE A 712 3.64 -23.51 -1.73
C ILE A 712 4.93 -23.13 -0.98
N ASP A 713 6.10 -23.19 -1.66
CA ASP A 713 7.37 -22.82 -1.05
C ASP A 713 7.58 -21.30 -0.99
N ALA A 714 6.82 -20.54 -1.77
CA ALA A 714 6.84 -19.09 -1.73
C ALA A 714 6.08 -18.51 -0.53
N TYR A 715 5.30 -19.35 0.17
CA TYR A 715 4.51 -18.96 1.36
C TYR A 715 5.06 -19.58 2.67
N LYS A 716 6.21 -20.24 2.60
CA LYS A 716 7.01 -20.68 3.74
C LYS A 716 8.23 -19.78 3.88
#